data_c9873441afc5b057cc7444dcc50e710b
#
_entry.id   c9873441afc5b057cc7444dcc50e710b
#
_cell.length_a   1.000
_cell.length_b   1.000
_cell.length_c   1.000
_cell.angle_alpha   90.00
_cell.angle_beta   90.00
_cell.angle_gamma   90.00
#
_symmetry.space_group_name_H-M   'P 1'
#
loop_
_entity.id
_entity.type
_entity.pdbx_description
1 polymer ?
#
loop_
_entity_poly.entity_id
_entity_poly.type
_entity_poly.pdbx_seq_one_letter_code
_entity_poly.pdbx_strand_id
1 'polypeptide(L)'
;MASYFGYLMNWWVISLLIGLFAFPLSFYLFRKSYDKGYMFSKIIGLFIVGYLSWLIGFINFSTISIIAVILLMLAGSAWVFIQNKKEILDFMGEKFALILITELFYLFIFLFYAFTKMYHPDILGQEKFMDFAFMNAVGKSDQMPPFDPWMAGKNMTISYYYFGYVMMGIILKLTAIPNGMAYNVALTYLYAISAIGALGLMYNLTKNYVMGFVAFMFLLVLGNLDGVRQLFHNKGAFFDNFNWWNSTRIMDYENYDYTITEFPFFSFLLGDMHPHQMAIPFVLLALNTALTYIKHEAKHLFEVTVEKLSFLIFTGLVLGGLWFLNSWDFPTYFFVTALCVLSYKYGREEKLETHYKDMGIALGIIFGVAIIAYLPFTLGFKSQVRGIGLVTVNTKVSDYFIIFGVMLFPVIVFLATRILNWIYAIKLQGTGSKAKKRELYCPRCSSVFREDKIICGQCGYMISGDELYLGGMEISVKKSNETAMSFFKTLIDPAGHKDNKVYLYSIITAVLAVIITVYKTIIDKPGLGFTGLTSGLLFLGLGVVLLLAFTKTEMKENQFVLILIFTALFATWGTEIFRVVDGFNENVKLRRMNTVFKFYYQAWIMLSIAGAYAFFWVSHFYMKFKPMAVKAVWFSVFWIMVLGGFLYTLGGTVVRTNGFKNYVTLDGGDFFKGFSYDGRMSAYGDYQAMDWIRKNIKGSPVILEACGGSYTEYARIASFTGLPTVIGWPWHETQWRGSGDEASRREADVREIYETLDVNRATELLKKYNVKYVYMGALEKDKYAKSPDGLLKFNQMADIIYANKVDTVIYKIRD
;
A
#
# COMPACT_ATOMS: atom_id res chain seq x y z
N MET A 1 -0.42 31.89 1.76
CA MET A 1 -0.54 31.04 2.99
C MET A 1 -1.98 30.90 3.45
N ALA A 2 -2.73 31.99 3.71
CA ALA A 2 -4.13 31.89 4.20
C ALA A 2 -5.06 31.11 3.25
N SER A 3 -4.94 31.28 1.92
CA SER A 3 -5.73 30.55 0.93
C SER A 3 -5.40 29.04 0.90
N TYR A 4 -4.14 28.65 1.06
CA TYR A 4 -3.73 27.24 1.13
C TYR A 4 -4.29 26.55 2.37
N PHE A 5 -4.26 27.23 3.51
CA PHE A 5 -4.87 26.72 4.74
C PHE A 5 -6.38 26.48 4.56
N GLY A 6 -7.08 27.41 3.88
CA GLY A 6 -8.49 27.25 3.56
C GLY A 6 -8.78 26.00 2.70
N TYR A 7 -7.96 25.71 1.69
CA TYR A 7 -8.09 24.52 0.86
C TYR A 7 -7.82 23.23 1.65
N LEU A 8 -6.78 23.23 2.48
CA LEU A 8 -6.47 22.09 3.36
C LEU A 8 -7.62 21.81 4.31
N MET A 9 -8.14 22.83 4.97
CA MET A 9 -9.25 22.68 5.92
C MET A 9 -10.55 22.26 5.25
N ASN A 10 -10.84 22.74 4.03
CA ASN A 10 -11.99 22.32 3.25
C ASN A 10 -11.95 20.80 2.96
N TRP A 11 -10.81 20.28 2.48
CA TRP A 11 -10.63 18.85 2.26
C TRP A 11 -10.73 18.04 3.55
N TRP A 12 -10.05 18.51 4.61
CA TRP A 12 -10.05 17.85 5.91
C TRP A 12 -11.47 17.76 6.49
N VAL A 13 -12.25 18.85 6.46
CA VAL A 13 -13.64 18.87 6.96
C VAL A 13 -14.52 17.88 6.19
N ILE A 14 -14.46 17.86 4.85
CA ILE A 14 -15.23 16.90 4.05
C ILE A 14 -14.85 15.47 4.40
N SER A 15 -13.57 15.17 4.53
CA SER A 15 -13.11 13.84 4.92
C SER A 15 -13.54 13.45 6.33
N LEU A 16 -13.54 14.40 7.27
CA LEU A 16 -14.05 14.22 8.63
C LEU A 16 -15.54 13.91 8.64
N LEU A 17 -16.35 14.66 7.87
CA LEU A 17 -17.78 14.45 7.76
C LEU A 17 -18.12 13.08 7.14
N ILE A 18 -17.42 12.69 6.07
CA ILE A 18 -17.56 11.35 5.47
C ILE A 18 -17.28 10.26 6.52
N GLY A 19 -16.21 10.40 7.30
CA GLY A 19 -15.87 9.46 8.36
C GLY A 19 -16.90 9.43 9.49
N LEU A 20 -17.40 10.58 9.92
CA LEU A 20 -18.42 10.70 10.95
C LEU A 20 -19.75 10.05 10.50
N PHE A 21 -20.16 10.31 9.25
CA PHE A 21 -21.35 9.73 8.67
C PHE A 21 -21.24 8.21 8.50
N ALA A 22 -20.04 7.69 8.22
CA ALA A 22 -19.79 6.26 8.11
C ALA A 22 -19.61 5.55 9.46
N PHE A 23 -19.37 6.28 10.56
CA PHE A 23 -19.02 5.66 11.85
C PHE A 23 -20.05 4.64 12.37
N PRO A 24 -21.37 4.90 12.36
CA PRO A 24 -22.34 3.89 12.81
C PRO A 24 -22.28 2.57 12.01
N LEU A 25 -22.05 2.65 10.69
CA LEU A 25 -21.84 1.45 9.84
C LEU A 25 -20.53 0.75 10.22
N SER A 26 -19.47 1.51 10.42
CA SER A 26 -18.17 0.99 10.88
C SER A 26 -18.28 0.31 12.24
N PHE A 27 -19.02 0.93 13.17
CA PHE A 27 -19.31 0.37 14.49
C PHE A 27 -20.02 -0.99 14.38
N TYR A 28 -21.04 -1.08 13.54
CA TYR A 28 -21.78 -2.32 13.33
C TYR A 28 -20.89 -3.44 12.77
N LEU A 29 -20.07 -3.13 11.76
CA LEU A 29 -19.17 -4.08 11.13
C LEU A 29 -18.07 -4.56 12.07
N PHE A 30 -17.50 -3.65 12.87
CA PHE A 30 -16.35 -3.93 13.74
C PHE A 30 -16.70 -3.93 15.24
N ARG A 31 -17.94 -4.27 15.57
CA ARG A 31 -18.46 -4.30 16.95
C ARG A 31 -17.60 -5.05 17.95
N LYS A 32 -16.80 -6.04 17.47
CA LYS A 32 -15.90 -6.87 18.30
C LYS A 32 -14.47 -6.34 18.37
N SER A 33 -14.11 -5.35 17.59
CA SER A 33 -12.82 -4.69 17.67
C SER A 33 -12.75 -3.76 18.88
N TYR A 34 -11.54 -3.48 19.37
CA TYR A 34 -11.37 -2.64 20.56
C TYR A 34 -11.72 -1.17 20.32
N ASP A 35 -11.48 -0.69 19.08
CA ASP A 35 -11.85 0.66 18.63
C ASP A 35 -13.27 0.73 18.04
N LYS A 36 -13.99 -0.38 18.00
CA LYS A 36 -15.32 -0.47 17.37
C LYS A 36 -15.34 0.08 15.93
N GLY A 37 -14.22 -0.02 15.23
CA GLY A 37 -14.05 0.48 13.88
C GLY A 37 -13.92 2.00 13.74
N TYR A 38 -13.81 2.75 14.85
CA TYR A 38 -13.73 4.22 14.81
C TYR A 38 -12.54 4.72 13.98
N MET A 39 -11.35 4.14 14.18
CA MET A 39 -10.14 4.53 13.48
C MET A 39 -10.19 4.24 11.98
N PHE A 40 -11.06 3.33 11.55
CA PHE A 40 -11.28 2.98 10.15
C PHE A 40 -12.48 3.71 9.51
N SER A 41 -13.25 4.47 10.27
CA SER A 41 -14.50 5.08 9.79
C SER A 41 -14.29 5.98 8.56
N LYS A 42 -13.19 6.76 8.52
CA LYS A 42 -12.85 7.63 7.38
C LYS A 42 -12.51 6.82 6.12
N ILE A 43 -11.77 5.72 6.29
CA ILE A 43 -11.40 4.81 5.18
C ILE A 43 -12.64 4.10 4.66
N ILE A 44 -13.51 3.61 5.56
CA ILE A 44 -14.77 2.93 5.21
C ILE A 44 -15.73 3.90 4.53
N GLY A 45 -15.85 5.12 5.03
CA GLY A 45 -16.70 6.14 4.43
C GLY A 45 -16.25 6.51 3.01
N LEU A 46 -14.96 6.75 2.82
CA LEU A 46 -14.39 7.00 1.49
C LEU A 46 -14.62 5.82 0.54
N PHE A 47 -14.43 4.60 1.04
CA PHE A 47 -14.64 3.37 0.28
C PHE A 47 -16.11 3.21 -0.18
N ILE A 48 -17.06 3.38 0.75
CA ILE A 48 -18.50 3.25 0.46
C ILE A 48 -18.94 4.33 -0.54
N VAL A 49 -18.55 5.59 -0.28
CA VAL A 49 -18.89 6.71 -1.19
C VAL A 49 -18.24 6.49 -2.54
N GLY A 50 -16.98 6.08 -2.58
CA GLY A 50 -16.25 5.77 -3.82
C GLY A 50 -16.93 4.67 -4.63
N TYR A 51 -17.25 3.55 -3.99
CA TYR A 51 -17.86 2.39 -4.65
C TYR A 51 -19.28 2.69 -5.16
N LEU A 52 -20.14 3.27 -4.33
CA LEU A 52 -21.52 3.58 -4.73
C LEU A 52 -21.56 4.69 -5.79
N SER A 53 -20.71 5.70 -5.69
CA SER A 53 -20.62 6.76 -6.72
C SER A 53 -20.08 6.21 -8.05
N TRP A 54 -19.16 5.24 -8.02
CA TRP A 54 -18.72 4.54 -9.21
C TRP A 54 -19.85 3.75 -9.87
N LEU A 55 -20.65 3.02 -9.10
CA LEU A 55 -21.81 2.27 -9.62
C LEU A 55 -22.86 3.19 -10.23
N ILE A 56 -23.28 4.23 -9.50
CA ILE A 56 -24.27 5.20 -9.99
C ILE A 56 -23.71 5.97 -11.18
N GLY A 57 -22.40 6.15 -11.22
CA GLY A 57 -21.69 6.82 -12.29
C GLY A 57 -21.86 6.21 -13.67
N PHE A 58 -22.25 4.94 -13.80
CA PHE A 58 -22.64 4.36 -15.10
C PHE A 58 -23.91 5.02 -15.69
N ILE A 59 -24.70 5.67 -14.83
CA ILE A 59 -25.88 6.45 -15.24
C ILE A 59 -25.54 7.94 -15.25
N ASN A 60 -24.99 8.45 -14.12
CA ASN A 60 -24.64 9.85 -13.96
C ASN A 60 -23.57 10.02 -12.87
N PHE A 61 -22.41 10.63 -13.23
CA PHE A 61 -21.33 10.93 -12.28
C PHE A 61 -21.19 12.43 -12.05
N SER A 62 -22.23 13.05 -11.51
CA SER A 62 -22.25 14.48 -11.18
C SER A 62 -22.05 14.72 -9.68
N THR A 63 -21.76 15.96 -9.30
CA THR A 63 -21.71 16.37 -7.88
C THR A 63 -23.03 16.07 -7.16
N ILE A 64 -24.17 16.22 -7.84
CA ILE A 64 -25.49 15.94 -7.27
C ILE A 64 -25.64 14.44 -6.96
N SER A 65 -25.25 13.55 -7.88
CA SER A 65 -25.31 12.10 -7.66
C SER A 65 -24.37 11.66 -6.54
N ILE A 66 -23.19 12.28 -6.41
CA ILE A 66 -22.24 12.03 -5.31
C ILE A 66 -22.86 12.45 -3.96
N ILE A 67 -23.48 13.62 -3.89
CA ILE A 67 -24.20 14.10 -2.69
C ILE A 67 -25.33 13.13 -2.34
N ALA A 68 -26.10 12.67 -3.34
CA ALA A 68 -27.15 11.68 -3.12
C ALA A 68 -26.61 10.36 -2.52
N VAL A 69 -25.45 9.90 -2.97
CA VAL A 69 -24.75 8.73 -2.39
C VAL A 69 -24.34 8.99 -0.94
N ILE A 70 -23.82 10.16 -0.62
CA ILE A 70 -23.47 10.53 0.76
C ILE A 70 -24.70 10.54 1.65
N LEU A 71 -25.82 11.10 1.15
CA LEU A 71 -27.11 11.09 1.87
C LEU A 71 -27.67 9.69 2.05
N LEU A 72 -27.51 8.80 1.07
CA LEU A 72 -27.88 7.39 1.18
C LEU A 72 -27.04 6.69 2.26
N MET A 73 -25.73 6.91 2.27
CA MET A 73 -24.84 6.38 3.33
C MET A 73 -25.25 6.93 4.70
N LEU A 74 -25.57 8.22 4.80
CA LEU A 74 -26.01 8.86 6.04
C LEU A 74 -27.34 8.26 6.51
N ALA A 75 -28.29 8.00 5.62
CA ALA A 75 -29.58 7.37 5.95
C ALA A 75 -29.38 5.95 6.50
N GLY A 76 -28.54 5.13 5.85
CA GLY A 76 -28.16 3.81 6.35
C GLY A 76 -27.45 3.87 7.72
N SER A 77 -26.53 4.83 7.89
CA SER A 77 -25.85 5.07 9.16
C SER A 77 -26.79 5.55 10.26
N ALA A 78 -27.74 6.43 9.94
CA ALA A 78 -28.75 6.88 10.90
C ALA A 78 -29.65 5.72 11.36
N TRP A 79 -30.04 4.85 10.43
CA TRP A 79 -30.79 3.64 10.77
C TRP A 79 -30.01 2.75 11.74
N VAL A 80 -28.74 2.46 11.46
CA VAL A 80 -27.86 1.67 12.33
C VAL A 80 -27.67 2.37 13.69
N PHE A 81 -27.49 3.70 13.70
CA PHE A 81 -27.36 4.49 14.92
C PHE A 81 -28.60 4.37 15.80
N ILE A 82 -29.81 4.49 15.23
CA ILE A 82 -31.08 4.38 15.98
C ILE A 82 -31.18 3.01 16.65
N GLN A 83 -30.84 1.93 15.93
CA GLN A 83 -30.89 0.55 16.46
C GLN A 83 -29.85 0.29 17.55
N ASN A 84 -28.69 0.97 17.53
CA ASN A 84 -27.57 0.73 18.45
C ASN A 84 -27.23 1.98 19.27
N LYS A 85 -28.14 2.95 19.40
CA LYS A 85 -27.94 4.28 19.98
C LYS A 85 -27.22 4.23 21.33
N LYS A 86 -27.70 3.38 22.24
CA LYS A 86 -27.13 3.28 23.58
C LYS A 86 -25.65 2.83 23.51
N GLU A 87 -25.37 1.74 22.80
CA GLU A 87 -24.01 1.19 22.70
C GLU A 87 -23.02 2.16 22.03
N ILE A 88 -23.48 2.90 21.02
CA ILE A 88 -22.66 3.89 20.34
C ILE A 88 -22.36 5.07 21.26
N LEU A 89 -23.35 5.58 21.99
CA LEU A 89 -23.16 6.70 22.93
C LEU A 89 -22.31 6.28 24.12
N ASP A 90 -22.52 5.09 24.68
CA ASP A 90 -21.71 4.52 25.75
C ASP A 90 -20.24 4.40 25.29
N PHE A 91 -20.01 3.87 24.09
CA PHE A 91 -18.67 3.81 23.51
C PHE A 91 -18.03 5.19 23.34
N MET A 92 -18.79 6.18 22.83
CA MET A 92 -18.28 7.54 22.64
C MET A 92 -17.88 8.17 23.98
N GLY A 93 -18.66 7.93 25.03
CA GLY A 93 -18.35 8.41 26.39
C GLY A 93 -17.12 7.68 26.98
N GLU A 94 -17.12 6.36 27.00
CA GLU A 94 -16.05 5.55 27.58
C GLU A 94 -14.73 5.67 26.82
N LYS A 95 -14.77 5.88 25.51
CA LYS A 95 -13.61 5.96 24.61
C LYS A 95 -13.34 7.37 24.08
N PHE A 96 -13.83 8.39 24.78
CA PHE A 96 -13.61 9.79 24.35
C PHE A 96 -12.13 10.10 24.12
N ALA A 97 -11.22 9.61 24.99
CA ALA A 97 -9.79 9.80 24.82
C ALA A 97 -9.26 9.12 23.53
N LEU A 98 -9.77 7.94 23.18
CA LEU A 98 -9.44 7.27 21.91
C LEU A 98 -9.85 8.12 20.72
N ILE A 99 -11.07 8.62 20.73
CA ILE A 99 -11.63 9.48 19.69
C ILE A 99 -10.76 10.74 19.53
N LEU A 100 -10.52 11.43 20.64
CA LEU A 100 -9.75 12.68 20.64
C LEU A 100 -8.30 12.46 20.15
N ILE A 101 -7.61 11.43 20.64
CA ILE A 101 -6.24 11.09 20.20
C ILE A 101 -6.23 10.80 18.71
N THR A 102 -7.21 10.03 18.21
CA THR A 102 -7.29 9.70 16.78
C THR A 102 -7.48 10.94 15.92
N GLU A 103 -8.38 11.85 16.30
CA GLU A 103 -8.66 13.07 15.52
C GLU A 103 -7.50 14.06 15.57
N LEU A 104 -6.88 14.26 16.73
CA LEU A 104 -5.70 15.11 16.86
C LEU A 104 -4.51 14.54 16.09
N PHE A 105 -4.31 13.24 16.13
CA PHE A 105 -3.26 12.57 15.36
C PHE A 105 -3.51 12.69 13.86
N TYR A 106 -4.76 12.46 13.41
CA TYR A 106 -5.16 12.63 12.01
C TYR A 106 -4.90 14.05 11.51
N LEU A 107 -5.33 15.07 12.26
CA LEU A 107 -5.12 16.48 11.91
C LEU A 107 -3.63 16.83 11.91
N PHE A 108 -2.88 16.39 12.93
CA PHE A 108 -1.45 16.65 13.02
C PHE A 108 -0.69 16.06 11.81
N ILE A 109 -0.93 14.80 11.49
CA ILE A 109 -0.27 14.13 10.36
C ILE A 109 -0.67 14.77 9.04
N PHE A 110 -1.95 15.12 8.87
CA PHE A 110 -2.43 15.81 7.68
C PHE A 110 -1.71 17.14 7.47
N LEU A 111 -1.63 17.99 8.50
CA LEU A 111 -0.97 19.28 8.40
C LEU A 111 0.56 19.17 8.29
N PHE A 112 1.17 18.22 9.01
CA PHE A 112 2.61 17.99 8.98
C PHE A 112 3.08 17.54 7.58
N TYR A 113 2.37 16.59 6.97
CA TYR A 113 2.73 16.14 5.65
C TYR A 113 2.40 17.21 4.58
N ALA A 114 1.30 17.97 4.73
CA ALA A 114 1.01 19.13 3.89
C ALA A 114 2.14 20.14 3.91
N PHE A 115 2.64 20.48 5.11
CA PHE A 115 3.79 21.37 5.27
C PHE A 115 5.01 20.87 4.50
N THR A 116 5.36 19.60 4.66
CA THR A 116 6.48 18.99 3.91
C THR A 116 6.24 19.08 2.42
N LYS A 117 5.02 18.75 1.97
CA LYS A 117 4.65 18.72 0.56
C LYS A 117 4.69 20.10 -0.10
N MET A 118 4.44 21.18 0.64
CA MET A 118 4.53 22.56 0.14
C MET A 118 5.95 22.96 -0.31
N TYR A 119 7.00 22.24 0.12
CA TYR A 119 8.39 22.49 -0.30
C TYR A 119 8.83 21.62 -1.49
N HIS A 120 8.03 20.63 -1.92
CA HIS A 120 8.26 19.84 -3.12
C HIS A 120 6.93 19.48 -3.81
N PRO A 121 6.16 20.48 -4.23
CA PRO A 121 4.80 20.28 -4.74
C PRO A 121 4.74 19.76 -6.17
N ASP A 122 5.83 19.84 -6.93
CA ASP A 122 5.86 19.71 -8.38
C ASP A 122 5.27 18.39 -8.88
N ILE A 123 4.28 18.53 -9.76
CA ILE A 123 3.74 17.42 -10.55
C ILE A 123 4.64 17.27 -11.77
N LEU A 124 5.86 16.79 -11.56
CA LEU A 124 6.89 16.63 -12.60
C LEU A 124 7.70 15.34 -12.34
N GLY A 125 8.01 14.64 -13.42
CA GLY A 125 8.80 13.41 -13.44
C GLY A 125 8.00 12.17 -13.02
N GLN A 126 8.56 11.00 -13.30
CA GLN A 126 7.94 9.71 -13.10
C GLN A 126 6.54 9.63 -13.75
N GLU A 127 5.57 8.98 -13.10
CA GLU A 127 4.21 8.82 -13.62
C GLU A 127 3.23 9.92 -13.14
N LYS A 128 3.73 10.99 -12.53
CA LYS A 128 2.87 12.05 -11.98
C LYS A 128 1.95 12.71 -13.02
N PHE A 129 2.41 12.87 -14.26
CA PHE A 129 1.56 13.40 -15.35
C PHE A 129 0.39 12.46 -15.62
N MET A 130 0.64 11.16 -15.62
CA MET A 130 -0.38 10.12 -15.78
C MET A 130 -1.40 10.18 -14.65
N ASP A 131 -0.94 10.12 -13.40
CA ASP A 131 -1.79 10.13 -12.23
C ASP A 131 -2.66 11.39 -12.19
N PHE A 132 -2.06 12.53 -12.52
CA PHE A 132 -2.76 13.81 -12.57
C PHE A 132 -3.77 13.86 -13.72
N ALA A 133 -3.41 13.33 -14.89
CA ALA A 133 -4.32 13.21 -16.03
C ALA A 133 -5.55 12.37 -15.67
N PHE A 134 -5.37 11.22 -14.99
CA PHE A 134 -6.48 10.35 -14.58
C PHE A 134 -7.35 11.01 -13.53
N MET A 135 -6.78 11.66 -12.51
CA MET A 135 -7.57 12.41 -11.52
C MET A 135 -8.40 13.52 -12.19
N ASN A 136 -7.81 14.24 -13.13
CA ASN A 136 -8.49 15.31 -13.87
C ASN A 136 -9.58 14.78 -14.81
N ALA A 137 -9.33 13.66 -15.50
CA ALA A 137 -10.31 13.00 -16.34
C ALA A 137 -11.53 12.54 -15.54
N VAL A 138 -11.31 11.92 -14.37
CA VAL A 138 -12.40 11.59 -13.43
C VAL A 138 -13.16 12.84 -12.99
N GLY A 139 -12.44 13.91 -12.63
CA GLY A 139 -13.03 15.19 -12.25
C GLY A 139 -13.95 15.80 -13.31
N LYS A 140 -13.62 15.60 -14.60
CA LYS A 140 -14.38 16.11 -15.76
C LYS A 140 -15.40 15.12 -16.33
N SER A 141 -15.30 13.83 -16.01
CA SER A 141 -16.24 12.82 -16.52
C SER A 141 -17.61 12.95 -15.88
N ASP A 142 -18.65 12.81 -16.69
CA ASP A 142 -20.06 12.79 -16.27
C ASP A 142 -20.63 11.37 -16.19
N GLN A 143 -19.86 10.40 -16.64
CA GLN A 143 -20.20 8.97 -16.62
C GLN A 143 -18.96 8.11 -16.30
N MET A 144 -19.22 6.87 -15.86
CA MET A 144 -18.22 5.82 -15.68
C MET A 144 -18.32 4.77 -16.80
N PRO A 145 -17.23 4.14 -17.21
CA PRO A 145 -15.83 4.47 -16.87
C PRO A 145 -15.41 5.86 -17.36
N PRO A 146 -14.42 6.52 -16.70
CA PRO A 146 -13.93 7.81 -17.17
C PRO A 146 -13.33 7.72 -18.57
N PHE A 147 -13.46 8.78 -19.36
CA PHE A 147 -12.76 8.84 -20.64
C PHE A 147 -11.24 8.83 -20.45
N ASP A 148 -10.54 8.29 -21.43
CA ASP A 148 -9.08 8.30 -21.43
C ASP A 148 -8.54 9.68 -21.85
N PRO A 149 -7.80 10.38 -20.97
CA PRO A 149 -7.27 11.71 -21.31
C PRO A 149 -6.14 11.66 -22.35
N TRP A 150 -5.51 10.50 -22.50
CA TRP A 150 -4.36 10.32 -23.40
C TRP A 150 -4.68 9.54 -24.67
N MET A 151 -5.92 9.10 -24.83
CA MET A 151 -6.38 8.42 -26.04
C MET A 151 -7.85 8.76 -26.33
N ALA A 152 -8.08 9.99 -26.85
CA ALA A 152 -9.41 10.48 -27.13
C ALA A 152 -10.20 9.59 -28.11
N GLY A 153 -11.50 9.38 -27.86
CA GLY A 153 -12.39 8.64 -28.74
C GLY A 153 -13.71 8.26 -28.09
N LYS A 154 -14.73 7.95 -28.90
CA LYS A 154 -16.10 7.71 -28.44
C LYS A 154 -16.22 6.61 -27.37
N ASN A 155 -15.36 5.59 -27.40
CA ASN A 155 -15.37 4.45 -26.47
C ASN A 155 -14.01 4.25 -25.80
N MET A 156 -13.15 5.27 -25.80
CA MET A 156 -11.84 5.20 -25.19
C MET A 156 -11.96 5.64 -23.74
N THR A 157 -11.89 4.65 -22.86
CA THR A 157 -11.90 4.83 -21.42
C THR A 157 -10.56 4.42 -20.81
N ILE A 158 -10.27 4.88 -19.61
CA ILE A 158 -9.02 4.52 -18.89
C ILE A 158 -8.91 2.99 -18.79
N SER A 159 -7.88 2.43 -19.41
CA SER A 159 -7.54 0.99 -19.35
C SER A 159 -6.46 0.71 -18.32
N TYR A 160 -6.67 1.16 -17.09
CA TYR A 160 -5.75 1.06 -15.97
C TYR A 160 -6.54 1.00 -14.65
N TYR A 161 -5.87 0.87 -13.50
CA TYR A 161 -6.50 0.94 -12.18
C TYR A 161 -6.97 2.37 -11.91
N TYR A 162 -8.27 2.62 -11.93
CA TYR A 162 -8.76 3.99 -11.76
C TYR A 162 -9.60 4.24 -10.51
N PHE A 163 -9.83 3.23 -9.65
CA PHE A 163 -10.69 3.39 -8.47
C PHE A 163 -10.13 4.40 -7.47
N GLY A 164 -8.81 4.44 -7.27
CA GLY A 164 -8.16 5.45 -6.43
C GLY A 164 -8.42 6.87 -6.93
N TYR A 165 -8.29 7.08 -8.24
CA TYR A 165 -8.58 8.38 -8.87
C TYR A 165 -10.06 8.73 -8.80
N VAL A 166 -10.99 7.75 -8.85
CA VAL A 166 -12.42 7.99 -8.63
C VAL A 166 -12.65 8.55 -7.24
N MET A 167 -12.06 7.95 -6.21
CA MET A 167 -12.22 8.43 -4.83
C MET A 167 -11.65 9.83 -4.64
N MET A 168 -10.47 10.14 -5.20
CA MET A 168 -9.88 11.47 -5.11
C MET A 168 -10.66 12.48 -5.96
N GLY A 169 -11.14 12.09 -7.14
CA GLY A 169 -11.98 12.90 -8.03
C GLY A 169 -13.35 13.23 -7.41
N ILE A 170 -13.92 12.36 -6.59
CA ILE A 170 -15.13 12.64 -5.81
C ILE A 170 -14.89 13.79 -4.85
N ILE A 171 -13.79 13.75 -4.07
CA ILE A 171 -13.49 14.84 -3.13
C ILE A 171 -13.13 16.12 -3.88
N LEU A 172 -12.44 16.02 -5.03
CA LEU A 172 -12.20 17.15 -5.91
C LEU A 172 -13.51 17.83 -6.37
N LYS A 173 -14.51 17.04 -6.83
CA LYS A 173 -15.83 17.57 -7.22
C LYS A 173 -16.58 18.24 -6.06
N LEU A 174 -16.42 17.72 -4.84
CA LEU A 174 -17.08 18.26 -3.63
C LEU A 174 -16.40 19.54 -3.12
N THR A 175 -15.06 19.64 -3.22
CA THR A 175 -14.28 20.76 -2.67
C THR A 175 -14.09 21.90 -3.64
N ALA A 176 -14.16 21.65 -4.96
CA ALA A 176 -13.84 22.57 -6.03
C ALA A 176 -12.47 23.28 -5.90
N ILE A 177 -11.50 22.62 -5.26
CA ILE A 177 -10.12 23.11 -5.09
C ILE A 177 -9.43 23.07 -6.47
N PRO A 178 -8.57 24.06 -6.81
CA PRO A 178 -7.79 24.01 -8.06
C PRO A 178 -7.00 22.70 -8.19
N ASN A 179 -7.07 22.07 -9.35
CA ASN A 179 -6.62 20.68 -9.56
C ASN A 179 -5.15 20.45 -9.17
N GLY A 180 -4.23 21.38 -9.49
CA GLY A 180 -2.82 21.28 -9.13
C GLY A 180 -2.59 21.24 -7.61
N MET A 181 -3.42 21.97 -6.86
CA MET A 181 -3.40 21.93 -5.38
C MET A 181 -4.09 20.66 -4.86
N ALA A 182 -5.23 20.30 -5.45
CA ALA A 182 -6.01 19.12 -5.05
C ALA A 182 -5.19 17.82 -5.13
N TYR A 183 -4.31 17.67 -6.11
CA TYR A 183 -3.39 16.55 -6.21
C TYR A 183 -2.50 16.41 -4.97
N ASN A 184 -1.87 17.49 -4.55
CA ASN A 184 -0.99 17.49 -3.39
C ASN A 184 -1.78 17.31 -2.07
N VAL A 185 -2.98 17.87 -1.97
CA VAL A 185 -3.87 17.68 -0.81
C VAL A 185 -4.39 16.23 -0.75
N ALA A 186 -4.68 15.61 -1.89
CA ALA A 186 -5.07 14.20 -1.98
C ALA A 186 -3.95 13.27 -1.45
N LEU A 187 -2.69 13.51 -1.83
CA LEU A 187 -1.53 12.77 -1.29
C LEU A 187 -1.42 12.95 0.23
N THR A 188 -1.64 14.18 0.72
CA THR A 188 -1.64 14.50 2.14
C THR A 188 -2.74 13.73 2.88
N TYR A 189 -3.92 13.68 2.30
CA TYR A 189 -5.06 12.93 2.83
C TYR A 189 -4.78 11.42 2.89
N LEU A 190 -4.28 10.84 1.80
CA LEU A 190 -3.93 9.43 1.72
C LEU A 190 -2.88 9.04 2.77
N TYR A 191 -1.87 9.89 2.99
CA TYR A 191 -0.88 9.69 4.04
C TYR A 191 -1.51 9.67 5.43
N ALA A 192 -2.38 10.64 5.73
CA ALA A 192 -3.02 10.77 7.03
C ALA A 192 -4.01 9.63 7.34
N ILE A 193 -4.82 9.18 6.37
CA ILE A 193 -5.73 8.04 6.58
C ILE A 193 -4.96 6.71 6.66
N SER A 194 -3.82 6.57 5.98
CA SER A 194 -2.92 5.42 6.16
C SER A 194 -2.33 5.39 7.57
N ALA A 195 -1.96 6.55 8.11
CA ALA A 195 -1.42 6.67 9.46
C ALA A 195 -2.44 6.24 10.54
N ILE A 196 -3.69 6.72 10.44
CA ILE A 196 -4.73 6.29 11.39
C ILE A 196 -5.13 4.82 11.18
N GLY A 197 -5.07 4.29 9.96
CA GLY A 197 -5.27 2.87 9.68
C GLY A 197 -4.22 1.99 10.36
N ALA A 198 -2.93 2.37 10.28
CA ALA A 198 -1.84 1.66 10.96
C ALA A 198 -1.98 1.71 12.48
N LEU A 199 -2.30 2.91 13.02
CA LEU A 199 -2.59 3.12 14.45
C LEU A 199 -3.76 2.25 14.90
N GLY A 200 -4.85 2.21 14.13
CA GLY A 200 -6.06 1.44 14.44
C GLY A 200 -5.84 -0.07 14.42
N LEU A 201 -5.17 -0.59 13.40
CA LEU A 201 -4.85 -2.01 13.31
C LEU A 201 -4.00 -2.46 14.50
N MET A 202 -2.97 -1.71 14.84
CA MET A 202 -2.09 -2.03 15.98
C MET A 202 -2.80 -1.84 17.32
N TYR A 203 -3.67 -0.82 17.46
CA TYR A 203 -4.50 -0.67 18.66
C TYR A 203 -5.46 -1.85 18.82
N ASN A 204 -6.04 -2.34 17.75
CA ASN A 204 -6.89 -3.53 17.77
C ASN A 204 -6.10 -4.82 18.10
N LEU A 205 -4.78 -4.84 17.89
CA LEU A 205 -3.92 -5.94 18.31
C LEU A 205 -3.48 -5.84 19.78
N THR A 206 -3.12 -4.64 20.25
CA THR A 206 -2.38 -4.47 21.51
C THR A 206 -3.12 -3.66 22.58
N LYS A 207 -4.20 -2.96 22.24
CA LYS A 207 -4.88 -1.94 23.08
C LYS A 207 -3.96 -0.80 23.55
N ASN A 208 -2.89 -0.56 22.82
CA ASN A 208 -1.85 0.39 23.19
C ASN A 208 -1.63 1.43 22.07
N TYR A 209 -1.85 2.73 22.39
CA TYR A 209 -1.68 3.82 21.43
C TYR A 209 -0.22 4.02 21.03
N VAL A 210 0.72 3.83 21.99
CA VAL A 210 2.15 3.97 21.71
C VAL A 210 2.59 2.94 20.67
N MET A 211 2.06 1.73 20.76
CA MET A 211 2.33 0.69 19.76
C MET A 211 1.67 1.01 18.42
N GLY A 212 0.52 1.65 18.43
CA GLY A 212 -0.09 2.19 17.22
C GLY A 212 0.80 3.23 16.54
N PHE A 213 1.40 4.13 17.33
CA PHE A 213 2.38 5.08 16.82
C PHE A 213 3.66 4.38 16.30
N VAL A 214 4.15 3.34 16.96
CA VAL A 214 5.28 2.53 16.45
C VAL A 214 4.95 1.89 15.10
N ALA A 215 3.73 1.37 14.92
CA ALA A 215 3.31 0.82 13.64
C ALA A 215 3.25 1.88 12.53
N PHE A 216 2.75 3.08 12.84
CA PHE A 216 2.81 4.22 11.93
C PHE A 216 4.25 4.56 11.54
N MET A 217 5.16 4.64 12.53
CA MET A 217 6.58 4.92 12.28
C MET A 217 7.19 3.87 11.34
N PHE A 218 6.96 2.58 11.60
CA PHE A 218 7.51 1.49 10.77
C PHE A 218 6.96 1.52 9.34
N LEU A 219 5.68 1.79 9.19
CA LEU A 219 5.03 1.72 7.90
C LEU A 219 5.29 2.98 7.04
N LEU A 220 5.15 4.16 7.64
CA LEU A 220 5.03 5.42 6.88
C LEU A 220 6.15 6.41 7.13
N VAL A 221 7.07 6.15 8.06
CA VAL A 221 8.15 7.08 8.37
C VAL A 221 9.52 6.47 8.11
N LEU A 222 9.75 5.23 8.56
CA LEU A 222 11.07 4.62 8.41
C LEU A 222 11.32 4.19 6.96
N GLY A 223 12.56 4.39 6.51
CA GLY A 223 13.08 3.78 5.30
C GLY A 223 13.88 2.52 5.60
N ASN A 224 14.56 2.02 4.57
CA ASN A 224 15.48 0.90 4.68
C ASN A 224 16.84 1.33 5.27
N LEU A 225 17.75 0.37 5.48
CA LEU A 225 19.07 0.61 6.07
C LEU A 225 20.09 1.19 5.10
N ASP A 226 19.72 1.52 3.87
CA ASP A 226 20.63 2.14 2.92
C ASP A 226 21.14 3.51 3.39
N GLY A 227 20.35 4.22 4.18
CA GLY A 227 20.80 5.45 4.83
C GLY A 227 22.05 5.24 5.69
N VAL A 228 22.17 4.10 6.36
CA VAL A 228 23.39 3.74 7.12
C VAL A 228 24.57 3.50 6.17
N ARG A 229 24.36 2.76 5.07
CA ARG A 229 25.40 2.52 4.06
C ARG A 229 25.92 3.84 3.48
N GLN A 230 25.02 4.75 3.13
CA GLN A 230 25.35 6.07 2.60
C GLN A 230 26.07 6.96 3.62
N LEU A 231 25.70 6.90 4.91
CA LEU A 231 26.36 7.63 5.98
C LEU A 231 27.87 7.30 6.05
N PHE A 232 28.21 6.02 5.96
CA PHE A 232 29.61 5.59 5.96
C PHE A 232 30.34 5.87 4.64
N HIS A 233 29.62 5.83 3.52
CA HIS A 233 30.22 6.05 2.20
C HIS A 233 30.52 7.54 1.95
N ASN A 234 29.64 8.44 2.36
CA ASN A 234 29.71 9.88 2.07
C ASN A 234 30.66 10.67 2.99
N LYS A 235 31.38 10.04 3.93
CA LYS A 235 32.47 10.60 4.73
C LYS A 235 32.24 12.02 5.25
N GLY A 236 31.10 12.28 5.91
CA GLY A 236 30.78 13.58 6.53
C GLY A 236 29.96 14.53 5.67
N ALA A 237 29.79 14.29 4.36
CA ALA A 237 28.89 15.05 3.47
C ALA A 237 27.56 14.30 3.24
N PHE A 238 26.97 13.78 4.31
CA PHE A 238 25.78 12.90 4.20
C PHE A 238 24.62 13.57 3.48
N PHE A 239 24.23 14.77 3.90
CA PHE A 239 23.08 15.46 3.31
C PHE A 239 23.35 15.99 1.89
N ASP A 240 24.58 16.41 1.60
CA ASP A 240 24.93 16.96 0.29
C ASP A 240 25.00 15.87 -0.79
N ASN A 241 25.41 14.65 -0.41
CA ASN A 241 25.61 13.53 -1.32
C ASN A 241 24.57 12.41 -1.13
N PHE A 242 23.47 12.64 -0.40
CA PHE A 242 22.47 11.61 -0.15
C PHE A 242 21.67 11.31 -1.41
N ASN A 243 21.78 10.08 -1.90
CA ASN A 243 21.01 9.61 -3.06
C ASN A 243 19.74 8.89 -2.59
N TRP A 244 18.67 9.67 -2.43
CA TRP A 244 17.37 9.16 -1.99
C TRP A 244 16.74 8.15 -2.99
N TRP A 245 17.07 8.26 -4.28
CA TRP A 245 16.56 7.39 -5.33
C TRP A 245 17.20 6.00 -5.30
N ASN A 246 18.51 5.93 -5.17
CA ASN A 246 19.26 4.67 -5.16
C ASN A 246 18.92 3.78 -3.97
N SER A 247 18.41 4.35 -2.87
CA SER A 247 17.94 3.57 -1.72
C SER A 247 16.75 2.64 -2.06
N THR A 248 16.10 2.83 -3.19
CA THR A 248 15.05 1.94 -3.71
C THR A 248 15.50 1.09 -4.89
N ARG A 249 16.79 1.04 -5.13
CA ARG A 249 17.45 0.28 -6.20
C ARG A 249 18.59 -0.58 -5.64
N ILE A 250 18.35 -1.20 -4.46
CA ILE A 250 19.36 -1.94 -3.70
C ILE A 250 19.91 -3.14 -4.49
N MET A 251 19.03 -3.82 -5.22
CA MET A 251 19.41 -4.96 -6.07
C MET A 251 19.68 -4.47 -7.48
N ASP A 252 20.88 -3.93 -7.70
CA ASP A 252 21.47 -3.64 -9.02
C ASP A 252 22.70 -4.52 -9.21
N TYR A 253 22.54 -5.63 -9.93
CA TYR A 253 23.59 -6.61 -10.16
C TYR A 253 24.13 -6.50 -11.59
N GLU A 254 24.65 -5.32 -11.92
CA GLU A 254 25.24 -4.99 -13.22
C GLU A 254 24.35 -5.36 -14.41
N ASN A 255 24.70 -6.43 -15.14
CA ASN A 255 23.98 -6.88 -16.33
C ASN A 255 22.92 -7.95 -16.05
N TYR A 256 22.76 -8.41 -14.80
CA TYR A 256 21.96 -9.58 -14.48
C TYR A 256 20.59 -9.27 -13.89
N ASP A 257 20.49 -8.23 -13.05
CA ASP A 257 19.25 -7.89 -12.36
C ASP A 257 19.24 -6.43 -11.94
N TYR A 258 18.11 -5.78 -12.12
CA TYR A 258 17.83 -4.44 -11.63
C TYR A 258 16.38 -4.39 -11.16
N THR A 259 16.18 -4.16 -9.88
CA THR A 259 14.87 -4.23 -9.28
C THR A 259 14.47 -2.95 -8.56
N ILE A 260 13.18 -2.75 -8.43
CA ILE A 260 12.60 -1.66 -7.66
C ILE A 260 12.21 -2.20 -6.28
N THR A 261 12.76 -1.60 -5.23
CA THR A 261 12.52 -1.96 -3.82
C THR A 261 11.95 -0.77 -3.06
N GLU A 262 10.92 -0.16 -3.62
CA GLU A 262 10.23 0.96 -3.01
C GLU A 262 9.49 0.56 -1.73
N PHE A 263 9.32 1.54 -0.85
CA PHE A 263 8.62 1.41 0.41
C PHE A 263 7.74 2.65 0.66
N PRO A 264 6.72 2.59 1.52
CA PRO A 264 5.70 3.62 1.63
C PRO A 264 6.22 5.04 1.84
N PHE A 265 7.21 5.25 2.71
CA PHE A 265 7.77 6.59 2.91
C PHE A 265 8.39 7.16 1.63
N PHE A 266 9.13 6.32 0.86
CA PHE A 266 9.68 6.75 -0.44
C PHE A 266 8.58 7.16 -1.40
N SER A 267 7.52 6.34 -1.55
CA SER A 267 6.44 6.63 -2.50
C SER A 267 5.72 7.95 -2.15
N PHE A 268 5.47 8.20 -0.86
CA PHE A 268 4.93 9.49 -0.41
C PHE A 268 5.92 10.64 -0.62
N LEU A 269 7.21 10.44 -0.36
CA LEU A 269 8.24 11.46 -0.60
C LEU A 269 8.42 11.77 -2.08
N LEU A 270 8.31 10.76 -2.96
CA LEU A 270 8.25 10.93 -4.40
C LEU A 270 7.04 11.79 -4.78
N GLY A 271 5.91 11.56 -4.12
CA GLY A 271 4.66 12.27 -4.35
C GLY A 271 3.98 11.88 -5.65
N ASP A 272 4.05 10.59 -5.96
CA ASP A 272 3.40 9.93 -7.09
C ASP A 272 2.10 9.30 -6.60
N MET A 273 0.93 9.72 -7.12
CA MET A 273 -0.37 9.20 -6.67
C MET A 273 -0.68 7.84 -7.32
N HIS A 274 0.29 6.95 -7.23
CA HIS A 274 0.24 5.66 -7.91
C HIS A 274 -0.67 4.64 -7.19
N PRO A 275 -1.28 3.68 -7.90
CA PRO A 275 -2.22 2.69 -7.35
C PRO A 275 -1.77 2.00 -6.07
N HIS A 276 -0.52 1.53 -5.99
CA HIS A 276 -0.01 0.84 -4.80
C HIS A 276 0.06 1.74 -3.55
N GLN A 277 0.30 3.04 -3.73
CA GLN A 277 0.29 4.02 -2.64
C GLN A 277 -1.15 4.35 -2.21
N MET A 278 -2.06 4.56 -3.17
CA MET A 278 -3.48 4.79 -2.89
C MET A 278 -4.14 3.60 -2.20
N ALA A 279 -3.64 2.38 -2.41
CA ALA A 279 -4.17 1.17 -1.82
C ALA A 279 -3.84 1.00 -0.32
N ILE A 280 -2.79 1.65 0.22
CA ILE A 280 -2.33 1.43 1.60
C ILE A 280 -3.44 1.50 2.66
N PRO A 281 -4.30 2.55 2.72
CA PRO A 281 -5.35 2.61 3.73
C PRO A 281 -6.37 1.46 3.59
N PHE A 282 -6.66 1.02 2.37
CA PHE A 282 -7.60 -0.07 2.10
C PHE A 282 -6.99 -1.44 2.35
N VAL A 283 -5.68 -1.59 2.17
CA VAL A 283 -4.91 -2.76 2.61
C VAL A 283 -4.98 -2.89 4.14
N LEU A 284 -4.78 -1.80 4.88
CA LEU A 284 -4.91 -1.80 6.34
C LEU A 284 -6.35 -2.14 6.78
N LEU A 285 -7.36 -1.67 6.03
CA LEU A 285 -8.76 -2.07 6.25
C LEU A 285 -8.95 -3.57 6.00
N ALA A 286 -8.41 -4.12 4.92
CA ALA A 286 -8.47 -5.56 4.63
C ALA A 286 -7.79 -6.39 5.73
N LEU A 287 -6.65 -5.94 6.24
CA LEU A 287 -5.97 -6.58 7.38
C LEU A 287 -6.80 -6.50 8.67
N ASN A 288 -7.51 -5.40 8.91
CA ASN A 288 -8.41 -5.28 10.06
C ASN A 288 -9.65 -6.18 9.92
N THR A 289 -10.20 -6.36 8.72
CA THR A 289 -11.26 -7.36 8.48
C THR A 289 -10.75 -8.77 8.73
N ALA A 290 -9.56 -9.11 8.25
CA ALA A 290 -8.93 -10.42 8.46
C ALA A 290 -8.68 -10.69 9.96
N LEU A 291 -8.19 -9.70 10.71
CA LEU A 291 -8.01 -9.80 12.17
C LEU A 291 -9.34 -10.09 12.89
N THR A 292 -10.44 -9.51 12.41
CA THR A 292 -11.76 -9.71 13.00
C THR A 292 -12.20 -11.17 12.92
N TYR A 293 -11.87 -11.90 11.84
CA TYR A 293 -12.16 -13.34 11.74
C TYR A 293 -11.46 -14.16 12.82
N ILE A 294 -10.19 -13.89 13.10
CA ILE A 294 -9.45 -14.59 14.14
C ILE A 294 -10.03 -14.30 15.54
N LYS A 295 -10.49 -13.07 15.78
CA LYS A 295 -11.08 -12.66 17.07
C LYS A 295 -12.52 -13.14 17.27
N HIS A 296 -13.18 -13.62 16.25
CA HIS A 296 -14.59 -14.02 16.31
C HIS A 296 -14.78 -15.33 17.13
N GLU A 297 -15.78 -15.39 18.02
CA GLU A 297 -16.03 -16.54 18.92
C GLU A 297 -17.30 -17.35 18.56
N ALA A 298 -17.86 -17.20 17.38
CA ALA A 298 -19.08 -17.90 16.99
C ALA A 298 -18.81 -19.39 16.66
N LYS A 299 -19.80 -20.26 16.93
CA LYS A 299 -19.73 -21.70 16.60
C LYS A 299 -19.63 -21.98 15.10
N HIS A 300 -20.26 -21.18 14.27
CA HIS A 300 -20.25 -21.29 12.81
C HIS A 300 -19.91 -19.94 12.18
N LEU A 301 -18.97 -19.92 11.22
CA LEU A 301 -18.68 -18.73 10.39
C LEU A 301 -19.87 -18.40 9.49
N PHE A 302 -20.55 -19.43 9.02
CA PHE A 302 -21.73 -19.35 8.20
C PHE A 302 -22.96 -19.73 9.03
N GLU A 303 -23.45 -18.82 9.86
CA GLU A 303 -24.84 -18.73 10.26
C GLU A 303 -25.51 -17.64 9.41
N VAL A 304 -26.65 -17.90 8.81
CA VAL A 304 -27.40 -16.92 8.02
C VAL A 304 -28.02 -15.87 8.96
N THR A 305 -27.14 -15.12 9.63
CA THR A 305 -27.52 -13.90 10.34
C THR A 305 -27.13 -12.70 9.49
N VAL A 306 -27.94 -11.65 9.52
CA VAL A 306 -27.68 -10.40 8.78
C VAL A 306 -26.29 -9.86 9.12
N GLU A 307 -25.88 -9.92 10.39
CA GLU A 307 -24.57 -9.44 10.85
C GLU A 307 -23.41 -10.20 10.18
N LYS A 308 -23.46 -11.53 10.15
CA LYS A 308 -22.36 -12.34 9.57
C LYS A 308 -22.32 -12.22 8.06
N LEU A 309 -23.49 -12.27 7.41
CA LEU A 309 -23.57 -12.14 5.96
C LEU A 309 -23.11 -10.75 5.51
N SER A 310 -23.51 -9.67 6.19
CA SER A 310 -23.06 -8.32 5.87
C SER A 310 -21.55 -8.16 6.05
N PHE A 311 -20.94 -8.81 7.05
CA PHE A 311 -19.49 -8.79 7.23
C PHE A 311 -18.73 -9.58 6.14
N LEU A 312 -19.27 -10.74 5.71
CA LEU A 312 -18.70 -11.50 4.58
C LEU A 312 -18.78 -10.69 3.27
N ILE A 313 -19.94 -10.07 3.00
CA ILE A 313 -20.12 -9.20 1.83
C ILE A 313 -19.18 -8.01 1.89
N PHE A 314 -19.10 -7.34 3.03
CA PHE A 314 -18.19 -6.21 3.22
C PHE A 314 -16.72 -6.62 2.99
N THR A 315 -16.30 -7.77 3.51
CA THR A 315 -14.95 -8.30 3.26
C THR A 315 -14.71 -8.54 1.77
N GLY A 316 -15.67 -9.14 1.08
CA GLY A 316 -15.61 -9.33 -0.37
C GLY A 316 -15.53 -8.02 -1.14
N LEU A 317 -16.31 -7.00 -0.73
CA LEU A 317 -16.25 -5.67 -1.34
C LEU A 317 -14.87 -5.02 -1.14
N VAL A 318 -14.30 -5.07 0.07
CA VAL A 318 -12.97 -4.51 0.37
C VAL A 318 -11.89 -5.20 -0.48
N LEU A 319 -11.89 -6.53 -0.53
CA LEU A 319 -10.91 -7.28 -1.31
C LEU A 319 -11.07 -7.06 -2.83
N GLY A 320 -12.31 -7.04 -3.34
CA GLY A 320 -12.57 -6.66 -4.73
C GLY A 320 -12.19 -5.21 -5.03
N GLY A 321 -12.34 -4.30 -4.05
CA GLY A 321 -11.83 -2.94 -4.14
C GLY A 321 -10.31 -2.88 -4.28
N LEU A 322 -9.57 -3.77 -3.62
CA LEU A 322 -8.12 -3.90 -3.82
C LEU A 322 -7.77 -4.38 -5.25
N TRP A 323 -8.55 -5.32 -5.81
CA TRP A 323 -8.40 -5.71 -7.22
C TRP A 323 -8.53 -4.51 -8.16
N PHE A 324 -9.46 -3.62 -7.89
CA PHE A 324 -9.71 -2.42 -8.68
C PHE A 324 -8.72 -1.28 -8.42
N LEU A 325 -8.17 -1.18 -7.19
CA LEU A 325 -7.14 -0.21 -6.80
C LEU A 325 -5.76 -0.60 -7.33
N ASN A 326 -5.36 -1.85 -7.09
CA ASN A 326 -4.08 -2.44 -7.49
C ASN A 326 -4.23 -3.95 -7.49
N SER A 327 -4.42 -4.56 -8.65
CA SER A 327 -4.78 -5.99 -8.76
C SER A 327 -3.77 -6.94 -8.09
N TRP A 328 -2.54 -6.49 -7.88
CA TRP A 328 -1.50 -7.25 -7.19
C TRP A 328 -1.77 -7.46 -5.70
N ASP A 329 -2.58 -6.58 -5.10
CA ASP A 329 -2.92 -6.67 -3.67
C ASP A 329 -3.97 -7.74 -3.41
N PHE A 330 -4.91 -7.94 -4.33
CA PHE A 330 -6.01 -8.88 -4.13
C PHE A 330 -5.54 -10.32 -3.79
N PRO A 331 -4.65 -10.97 -4.57
CA PRO A 331 -4.22 -12.33 -4.26
C PRO A 331 -3.58 -12.44 -2.87
N THR A 332 -2.73 -11.47 -2.52
CA THR A 332 -2.00 -11.47 -1.25
C THR A 332 -2.94 -11.29 -0.05
N TYR A 333 -3.84 -10.31 -0.10
CA TYR A 333 -4.72 -10.04 1.05
C TYR A 333 -5.93 -10.97 1.10
N PHE A 334 -6.35 -11.54 -0.04
CA PHE A 334 -7.26 -12.69 -0.04
C PHE A 334 -6.61 -13.91 0.64
N PHE A 335 -5.34 -14.18 0.36
CA PHE A 335 -4.59 -15.26 1.00
C PHE A 335 -4.46 -15.04 2.51
N VAL A 336 -4.13 -13.82 2.97
CA VAL A 336 -4.13 -13.49 4.41
C VAL A 336 -5.51 -13.74 5.03
N THR A 337 -6.58 -13.26 4.37
CA THR A 337 -7.97 -13.44 4.83
C THR A 337 -8.32 -14.93 4.91
N ALA A 338 -7.95 -15.69 3.88
CA ALA A 338 -8.19 -17.14 3.86
C ALA A 338 -7.48 -17.85 5.01
N LEU A 339 -6.21 -17.55 5.27
CA LEU A 339 -5.47 -18.12 6.42
C LEU A 339 -6.11 -17.72 7.75
N CYS A 340 -6.61 -16.50 7.90
CA CYS A 340 -7.32 -16.05 9.09
C CYS A 340 -8.66 -16.80 9.28
N VAL A 341 -9.42 -17.00 8.21
CA VAL A 341 -10.65 -17.82 8.20
C VAL A 341 -10.34 -19.28 8.54
N LEU A 342 -9.26 -19.84 7.97
CA LEU A 342 -8.80 -21.20 8.27
C LEU A 342 -8.35 -21.36 9.73
N SER A 343 -7.70 -20.36 10.30
CA SER A 343 -7.21 -20.38 11.69
C SER A 343 -8.33 -20.23 12.73
N TYR A 344 -9.50 -19.76 12.31
CA TYR A 344 -10.63 -19.44 13.18
C TYR A 344 -11.07 -20.59 14.10
N LYS A 345 -11.01 -21.83 13.63
CA LYS A 345 -11.52 -23.00 14.36
C LYS A 345 -10.46 -24.05 14.71
N TYR A 346 -9.20 -23.84 14.38
CA TYR A 346 -8.15 -24.84 14.56
C TYR A 346 -8.01 -25.37 16.01
N GLY A 347 -8.51 -24.68 16.99
CA GLY A 347 -8.45 -25.09 18.42
C GLY A 347 -9.73 -25.74 18.98
N ARG A 348 -10.79 -25.98 18.20
CA ARG A 348 -12.08 -26.47 18.70
C ARG A 348 -12.36 -27.92 18.28
N GLU A 349 -13.00 -28.70 19.17
CA GLU A 349 -13.27 -30.14 19.07
C GLU A 349 -14.43 -30.52 18.12
N GLU A 350 -14.77 -29.75 17.11
CA GLU A 350 -15.86 -30.06 16.16
C GLU A 350 -15.41 -30.99 15.03
N LYS A 351 -16.36 -31.72 14.42
CA LYS A 351 -16.10 -32.62 13.30
C LYS A 351 -15.44 -31.85 12.14
N LEU A 352 -14.26 -32.29 11.74
CA LEU A 352 -13.40 -31.65 10.74
C LEU A 352 -14.12 -31.34 9.42
N GLU A 353 -15.06 -32.19 9.01
CA GLU A 353 -15.80 -32.10 7.76
C GLU A 353 -16.79 -30.93 7.72
N THR A 354 -17.58 -30.72 8.78
CA THR A 354 -18.52 -29.59 8.90
C THR A 354 -17.77 -28.28 8.87
N HIS A 355 -16.58 -28.28 9.43
CA HIS A 355 -15.67 -27.17 9.52
C HIS A 355 -15.15 -26.68 8.16
N TYR A 356 -14.59 -27.61 7.35
CA TYR A 356 -14.11 -27.25 6.00
C TYR A 356 -15.24 -26.78 5.10
N LYS A 357 -16.45 -27.32 5.24
CA LYS A 357 -17.63 -26.86 4.48
C LYS A 357 -17.98 -25.41 4.81
N ASP A 358 -18.07 -25.05 6.09
CA ASP A 358 -18.36 -23.68 6.52
C ASP A 358 -17.32 -22.68 6.03
N MET A 359 -16.04 -23.05 6.09
CA MET A 359 -14.95 -22.21 5.59
C MET A 359 -15.01 -22.04 4.08
N GLY A 360 -15.26 -23.14 3.36
CA GLY A 360 -15.41 -23.10 1.92
C GLY A 360 -16.55 -22.18 1.48
N ILE A 361 -17.70 -22.23 2.18
CA ILE A 361 -18.83 -21.33 1.91
C ILE A 361 -18.46 -19.87 2.19
N ALA A 362 -17.84 -19.59 3.36
CA ALA A 362 -17.45 -18.22 3.70
C ALA A 362 -16.46 -17.64 2.68
N LEU A 363 -15.42 -18.40 2.31
CA LEU A 363 -14.45 -17.98 1.30
C LEU A 363 -15.08 -17.86 -0.08
N GLY A 364 -16.03 -18.76 -0.44
CA GLY A 364 -16.79 -18.70 -1.68
C GLY A 364 -17.63 -17.43 -1.78
N ILE A 365 -18.30 -17.02 -0.69
CA ILE A 365 -19.06 -15.76 -0.64
C ILE A 365 -18.12 -14.56 -0.79
N ILE A 366 -17.02 -14.51 -0.02
CA ILE A 366 -16.03 -13.42 -0.09
C ILE A 366 -15.48 -13.29 -1.51
N PHE A 367 -15.04 -14.39 -2.11
CA PHE A 367 -14.48 -14.40 -3.45
C PHE A 367 -15.54 -14.05 -4.51
N GLY A 368 -16.73 -14.63 -4.43
CA GLY A 368 -17.83 -14.34 -5.34
C GLY A 368 -18.22 -12.87 -5.32
N VAL A 369 -18.35 -12.27 -4.15
CA VAL A 369 -18.65 -10.83 -4.01
C VAL A 369 -17.50 -10.00 -4.58
N ALA A 370 -16.24 -10.35 -4.30
CA ALA A 370 -15.08 -9.62 -4.80
C ALA A 370 -15.04 -9.56 -6.33
N ILE A 371 -15.49 -10.61 -7.02
CA ILE A 371 -15.52 -10.63 -8.49
C ILE A 371 -16.78 -9.96 -9.04
N ILE A 372 -17.98 -10.34 -8.52
CA ILE A 372 -19.25 -9.87 -9.07
C ILE A 372 -19.44 -8.37 -8.88
N ALA A 373 -19.08 -7.85 -7.72
CA ALA A 373 -19.25 -6.43 -7.39
C ALA A 373 -18.40 -5.50 -8.28
N TYR A 374 -17.30 -6.01 -8.87
CA TYR A 374 -16.40 -5.25 -9.72
C TYR A 374 -16.34 -5.79 -11.16
N LEU A 375 -17.35 -6.55 -11.55
CA LEU A 375 -17.44 -7.14 -12.88
C LEU A 375 -17.32 -6.11 -14.02
N PRO A 376 -17.94 -4.91 -13.96
CA PRO A 376 -17.77 -3.91 -15.01
C PRO A 376 -16.33 -3.46 -15.22
N PHE A 377 -15.55 -3.32 -14.15
CA PHE A 377 -14.10 -3.05 -14.25
C PHE A 377 -13.37 -4.26 -14.80
N THR A 378 -13.60 -5.45 -14.27
CA THR A 378 -12.90 -6.68 -14.65
C THR A 378 -13.04 -7.03 -16.13
N LEU A 379 -14.23 -6.80 -16.71
CA LEU A 379 -14.50 -7.04 -18.14
C LEU A 379 -13.78 -6.04 -19.05
N GLY A 380 -13.56 -4.80 -18.58
CA GLY A 380 -12.85 -3.76 -19.33
C GLY A 380 -11.33 -3.76 -19.14
N PHE A 381 -10.83 -4.40 -18.08
CA PHE A 381 -9.43 -4.37 -17.71
C PHE A 381 -8.59 -5.37 -18.50
N LYS A 382 -7.49 -4.89 -19.09
CA LYS A 382 -6.50 -5.72 -19.76
C LYS A 382 -5.26 -5.87 -18.89
N SER A 383 -4.95 -7.11 -18.50
CA SER A 383 -3.74 -7.39 -17.72
C SER A 383 -2.49 -7.25 -18.57
N GLN A 384 -1.46 -6.62 -18.01
CA GLN A 384 -0.12 -6.56 -18.62
C GLN A 384 0.66 -7.88 -18.46
N VAL A 385 0.16 -8.79 -17.62
CA VAL A 385 0.77 -10.09 -17.32
C VAL A 385 0.54 -11.03 -18.49
N ARG A 386 1.65 -11.56 -19.06
CA ARG A 386 1.63 -12.51 -20.18
C ARG A 386 1.97 -13.93 -19.76
N GLY A 387 2.36 -14.16 -18.50
CA GLY A 387 2.73 -15.48 -18.00
C GLY A 387 3.62 -15.45 -16.77
N ILE A 388 4.14 -16.62 -16.42
CA ILE A 388 5.08 -16.81 -15.29
C ILE A 388 6.36 -17.43 -15.83
N GLY A 389 7.52 -16.91 -15.41
CA GLY A 389 8.84 -17.43 -15.73
C GLY A 389 9.63 -17.80 -14.47
N LEU A 390 10.67 -18.57 -14.63
CA LEU A 390 11.58 -18.91 -13.55
C LEU A 390 12.63 -17.81 -13.34
N VAL A 391 13.08 -17.68 -12.10
CA VAL A 391 14.13 -16.75 -11.69
C VAL A 391 15.47 -17.45 -11.71
N THR A 392 16.47 -16.80 -12.32
CA THR A 392 17.85 -17.27 -12.47
C THR A 392 18.87 -16.44 -11.70
N VAL A 393 18.43 -15.37 -11.04
CA VAL A 393 19.27 -14.49 -10.20
C VAL A 393 18.52 -14.24 -8.89
N ASN A 394 19.14 -14.58 -7.76
CA ASN A 394 18.52 -14.42 -6.45
C ASN A 394 19.05 -13.19 -5.71
N THR A 395 18.29 -12.74 -4.72
CA THR A 395 18.63 -11.62 -3.85
C THR A 395 19.78 -12.00 -2.89
N LYS A 396 20.78 -11.13 -2.71
CA LYS A 396 21.81 -11.32 -1.68
C LYS A 396 21.21 -11.13 -0.28
N VAL A 397 21.69 -11.92 0.71
CA VAL A 397 21.23 -11.81 2.10
C VAL A 397 21.45 -10.40 2.65
N SER A 398 22.59 -9.78 2.32
CA SER A 398 22.90 -8.40 2.71
C SER A 398 21.85 -7.41 2.22
N ASP A 399 21.43 -7.55 0.95
CA ASP A 399 20.50 -6.64 0.32
C ASP A 399 19.09 -6.83 0.87
N TYR A 400 18.67 -8.10 1.09
CA TYR A 400 17.43 -8.42 1.78
C TYR A 400 17.38 -7.83 3.19
N PHE A 401 18.52 -7.90 3.92
CA PHE A 401 18.64 -7.29 5.25
C PHE A 401 18.66 -5.76 5.19
N ILE A 402 19.33 -5.15 4.21
CA ILE A 402 19.26 -3.69 4.00
C ILE A 402 17.82 -3.25 3.79
N ILE A 403 17.04 -3.98 2.98
CA ILE A 403 15.67 -3.64 2.66
C ILE A 403 14.76 -3.80 3.90
N PHE A 404 14.75 -4.94 4.55
CA PHE A 404 13.77 -5.28 5.59
C PHE A 404 14.31 -5.29 7.02
N GLY A 405 15.61 -5.07 7.23
CA GLY A 405 16.29 -5.34 8.49
C GLY A 405 15.69 -4.66 9.70
N VAL A 406 15.18 -3.43 9.55
CA VAL A 406 14.54 -2.68 10.65
C VAL A 406 13.36 -3.46 11.24
N MET A 407 12.51 -4.05 10.39
CA MET A 407 11.34 -4.82 10.80
C MET A 407 11.70 -6.27 11.11
N LEU A 408 12.66 -6.84 10.39
CA LEU A 408 13.09 -8.24 10.59
C LEU A 408 13.76 -8.46 11.95
N PHE A 409 14.49 -7.48 12.45
CA PHE A 409 15.17 -7.63 13.75
C PHE A 409 14.19 -7.99 14.88
N PRO A 410 13.14 -7.21 15.18
CA PRO A 410 12.17 -7.59 16.21
C PRO A 410 11.39 -8.87 15.86
N VAL A 411 11.10 -9.12 14.57
CA VAL A 411 10.42 -10.35 14.12
C VAL A 411 11.27 -11.59 14.41
N ILE A 412 12.56 -11.56 14.07
CA ILE A 412 13.48 -12.70 14.34
C ILE A 412 13.57 -12.99 15.83
N VAL A 413 13.70 -11.95 16.67
CA VAL A 413 13.75 -12.13 18.13
C VAL A 413 12.42 -12.66 18.67
N PHE A 414 11.28 -12.19 18.14
CA PHE A 414 9.96 -12.72 18.48
C PHE A 414 9.86 -14.21 18.14
N LEU A 415 10.19 -14.61 16.92
CA LEU A 415 10.16 -16.02 16.51
C LEU A 415 11.11 -16.88 17.34
N ALA A 416 12.33 -16.41 17.57
CA ALA A 416 13.32 -17.14 18.41
C ALA A 416 12.81 -17.34 19.85
N THR A 417 12.22 -16.30 20.44
CA THR A 417 11.67 -16.42 21.82
C THR A 417 10.47 -17.35 21.87
N ARG A 418 9.63 -17.39 20.82
CA ARG A 418 8.50 -18.33 20.72
C ARG A 418 8.99 -19.78 20.61
N ILE A 419 10.00 -20.03 19.78
CA ILE A 419 10.62 -21.36 19.66
C ILE A 419 11.21 -21.80 21.01
N LEU A 420 11.99 -20.93 21.64
CA LEU A 420 12.60 -21.25 22.94
C LEU A 420 11.55 -21.60 24.02
N ASN A 421 10.46 -20.82 24.08
CA ASN A 421 9.35 -21.09 24.99
C ASN A 421 8.66 -22.43 24.67
N TRP A 422 8.46 -22.71 23.38
CA TRP A 422 7.85 -23.98 22.95
C TRP A 422 8.74 -25.18 23.29
N ILE A 423 10.04 -25.15 23.01
CA ILE A 423 11.01 -26.20 23.34
C ILE A 423 11.01 -26.42 24.86
N TYR A 424 11.00 -25.36 25.66
CA TYR A 424 10.99 -25.44 27.11
C TYR A 424 9.70 -26.07 27.67
N ALA A 425 8.55 -25.74 27.08
CA ALA A 425 7.27 -26.32 27.44
C ALA A 425 7.24 -27.85 27.19
N ILE A 426 7.80 -28.33 26.09
CA ILE A 426 7.94 -29.75 25.77
C ILE A 426 8.83 -30.45 26.81
N LYS A 427 9.97 -29.85 27.18
CA LYS A 427 10.91 -30.43 28.16
C LYS A 427 10.27 -30.59 29.54
N LEU A 428 9.38 -29.67 29.95
CA LEU A 428 8.66 -29.76 31.24
C LEU A 428 7.61 -30.88 31.25
N GLN A 429 6.92 -31.12 30.15
CA GLN A 429 5.93 -32.19 30.02
C GLN A 429 6.59 -33.59 30.10
N GLY A 430 7.84 -33.72 29.62
CA GLY A 430 8.59 -34.99 29.60
C GLY A 430 9.20 -35.40 30.94
N THR A 431 9.38 -34.49 31.91
CA THR A 431 10.11 -34.78 33.15
C THR A 431 9.25 -35.26 34.32
N GLY A 432 7.91 -35.28 34.20
CA GLY A 432 7.00 -35.74 35.26
C GLY A 432 7.15 -35.03 36.63
N SER A 433 7.92 -33.94 36.66
CA SER A 433 8.28 -33.21 37.86
C SER A 433 7.08 -32.44 38.41
N LYS A 434 6.65 -32.78 39.65
CA LYS A 434 5.68 -31.98 40.41
C LYS A 434 6.25 -30.56 40.57
N ALA A 435 5.67 -29.62 39.85
CA ALA A 435 6.05 -28.21 39.90
C ALA A 435 5.82 -27.67 41.31
N LYS A 436 6.85 -27.11 41.99
CA LYS A 436 6.68 -26.27 43.16
C LYS A 436 5.68 -25.15 42.84
N LYS A 437 4.75 -24.84 43.76
CA LYS A 437 3.84 -23.69 43.67
C LYS A 437 4.61 -22.44 43.18
N ARG A 438 4.32 -21.97 42.00
CA ARG A 438 4.96 -20.79 41.40
C ARG A 438 3.94 -19.67 41.28
N GLU A 439 4.42 -18.44 41.40
CA GLU A 439 3.62 -17.26 41.10
C GLU A 439 3.38 -17.24 39.60
N LEU A 440 2.12 -17.25 39.21
CA LEU A 440 1.68 -17.16 37.83
C LEU A 440 1.37 -15.70 37.50
N TYR A 441 1.71 -15.27 36.30
CA TYR A 441 1.50 -13.92 35.86
C TYR A 441 0.48 -13.90 34.75
N CYS A 442 -0.44 -12.93 34.79
CA CYS A 442 -1.42 -12.71 33.71
C CYS A 442 -0.69 -12.37 32.42
N PRO A 443 -0.93 -13.11 31.31
CA PRO A 443 -0.30 -12.80 30.02
C PRO A 443 -0.68 -11.42 29.48
N ARG A 444 -1.80 -10.85 29.97
CA ARG A 444 -2.33 -9.57 29.51
C ARG A 444 -1.82 -8.35 30.28
N CYS A 445 -1.76 -8.42 31.61
CA CYS A 445 -1.40 -7.25 32.44
C CYS A 445 -0.22 -7.52 33.36
N SER A 446 0.35 -8.74 33.29
CA SER A 446 1.50 -9.19 34.11
C SER A 446 1.26 -9.15 35.63
N SER A 447 0.03 -9.03 36.12
CA SER A 447 -0.28 -9.15 37.54
C SER A 447 -0.12 -10.58 37.99
N VAL A 448 0.36 -10.77 39.22
CA VAL A 448 0.42 -12.07 39.84
C VAL A 448 -1.00 -12.58 40.13
N PHE A 449 -1.29 -13.83 39.81
CA PHE A 449 -2.55 -14.44 40.14
C PHE A 449 -2.36 -15.89 40.66
N ARG A 450 -3.40 -16.44 41.30
CA ARG A 450 -3.35 -17.77 41.90
C ARG A 450 -3.86 -18.82 40.92
N GLU A 451 -3.27 -20.01 40.95
CA GLU A 451 -3.59 -21.15 40.09
C GLU A 451 -5.07 -21.56 40.04
N ASP A 452 -5.86 -21.16 41.05
CA ASP A 452 -7.27 -21.49 41.20
C ASP A 452 -8.23 -20.51 40.49
N LYS A 453 -7.71 -19.44 39.87
CA LYS A 453 -8.53 -18.42 39.18
C LYS A 453 -8.33 -18.44 37.68
N ILE A 454 -9.43 -18.69 36.97
CA ILE A 454 -9.50 -18.69 35.51
C ILE A 454 -9.56 -17.26 34.98
N ILE A 455 -9.86 -16.27 35.83
CA ILE A 455 -10.00 -14.86 35.44
C ILE A 455 -9.00 -14.00 36.19
N CYS A 456 -8.19 -13.21 35.49
CA CYS A 456 -7.31 -12.26 36.14
C CYS A 456 -8.10 -11.18 36.86
N GLY A 457 -7.89 -11.07 38.18
CA GLY A 457 -8.60 -10.13 39.04
C GLY A 457 -8.32 -8.66 38.73
N GLN A 458 -7.23 -8.35 38.01
CA GLN A 458 -6.83 -7.00 37.74
C GLN A 458 -7.29 -6.49 36.34
N CYS A 459 -7.36 -7.34 35.32
CA CYS A 459 -7.73 -6.92 33.97
C CYS A 459 -8.91 -7.70 33.36
N GLY A 460 -9.52 -8.61 34.12
CA GLY A 460 -10.66 -9.41 33.69
C GLY A 460 -10.34 -10.41 32.56
N TYR A 461 -9.07 -10.65 32.27
CA TYR A 461 -8.66 -11.57 31.21
C TYR A 461 -8.93 -13.02 31.65
N MET A 462 -9.68 -13.75 30.81
CA MET A 462 -9.92 -15.17 31.03
C MET A 462 -8.69 -15.95 30.56
N ILE A 463 -8.06 -16.67 31.48
CA ILE A 463 -6.81 -17.39 31.25
C ILE A 463 -7.19 -18.85 30.99
N SER A 464 -6.83 -19.37 29.81
CA SER A 464 -6.94 -20.78 29.51
C SER A 464 -5.82 -21.56 30.25
N GLY A 465 -6.07 -22.82 30.62
CA GLY A 465 -5.09 -23.63 31.32
C GLY A 465 -3.73 -23.74 30.64
N ASP A 466 -3.72 -23.61 29.32
CA ASP A 466 -2.52 -23.67 28.47
C ASP A 466 -1.72 -22.33 28.46
N GLU A 467 -2.36 -21.18 28.72
CA GLU A 467 -1.71 -19.88 28.83
C GLU A 467 -0.96 -19.67 30.15
N LEU A 468 -1.36 -20.40 31.19
CA LEU A 468 -0.74 -20.42 32.52
C LEU A 468 0.74 -20.86 32.51
N TYR A 469 1.10 -21.73 31.57
CA TYR A 469 2.46 -22.27 31.47
C TYR A 469 3.43 -21.37 30.70
N LEU A 470 2.92 -20.41 29.91
CA LEU A 470 3.74 -19.59 28.98
C LEU A 470 4.14 -18.22 29.54
N GLY A 471 3.41 -17.69 30.51
CA GLY A 471 3.60 -16.33 31.04
C GLY A 471 4.57 -16.16 32.19
N GLY A 472 4.87 -17.23 32.95
CA GLY A 472 5.53 -17.15 34.25
C GLY A 472 6.81 -17.94 34.42
N MET A 473 7.54 -18.25 33.36
CA MET A 473 8.81 -18.96 33.51
C MET A 473 9.95 -18.04 33.92
N GLU A 474 10.19 -17.90 35.19
CA GLU A 474 11.50 -17.55 35.71
C GLU A 474 12.49 -18.63 35.25
N ILE A 475 13.32 -18.32 34.26
CA ILE A 475 14.50 -19.16 33.98
C ILE A 475 15.46 -18.92 35.15
N SER A 476 15.30 -19.69 36.24
CA SER A 476 16.43 -19.86 37.13
C SER A 476 17.48 -20.62 36.32
N VAL A 477 18.42 -19.87 35.75
CA VAL A 477 19.65 -20.43 35.22
C VAL A 477 20.42 -21.00 36.40
N LYS A 478 20.07 -22.21 36.82
CA LYS A 478 21.09 -23.06 37.42
C LYS A 478 22.13 -23.18 36.34
N LYS A 479 23.35 -22.70 36.63
CA LYS A 479 24.56 -22.93 35.83
C LYS A 479 24.61 -24.43 35.52
N SER A 480 24.03 -24.86 34.43
CA SER A 480 24.41 -26.11 33.78
C SER A 480 25.38 -25.68 32.70
N ASN A 481 26.60 -26.16 32.76
CA ASN A 481 27.60 -26.07 31.70
C ASN A 481 27.11 -26.92 30.50
N GLU A 482 25.91 -26.66 29.98
CA GLU A 482 25.43 -27.29 28.76
C GLU A 482 25.95 -26.51 27.58
N THR A 483 26.96 -27.07 26.95
CA THR A 483 27.52 -26.58 25.69
C THR A 483 26.46 -26.59 24.58
N ALA A 484 26.63 -25.73 23.51
CA ALA A 484 25.79 -25.72 22.32
C ALA A 484 25.55 -27.13 21.73
N MET A 485 26.49 -28.06 21.97
CA MET A 485 26.41 -29.46 21.53
C MET A 485 25.34 -30.25 22.30
N SER A 486 25.08 -29.95 23.59
CA SER A 486 23.97 -30.58 24.33
C SER A 486 22.60 -30.07 23.88
N PHE A 487 22.52 -28.83 23.48
CA PHE A 487 21.33 -28.25 22.85
C PHE A 487 20.99 -28.98 21.53
N PHE A 488 21.97 -29.22 20.66
CA PHE A 488 21.78 -30.00 19.43
C PHE A 488 21.44 -31.48 19.72
N LYS A 489 22.04 -32.10 20.72
CA LYS A 489 21.68 -33.47 21.14
C LYS A 489 20.23 -33.59 21.63
N THR A 490 19.73 -32.57 22.35
CA THR A 490 18.32 -32.55 22.83
C THR A 490 17.35 -32.32 21.65
N LEU A 491 17.78 -31.64 20.58
CA LEU A 491 17.02 -31.49 19.35
C LEU A 491 16.96 -32.78 18.51
N ILE A 492 17.96 -33.63 18.61
CA ILE A 492 18.13 -34.83 17.78
C ILE A 492 17.71 -36.14 18.50
N ASP A 493 17.51 -36.12 19.84
CA ASP A 493 17.13 -37.34 20.60
C ASP A 493 15.60 -37.54 20.64
N PRO A 494 15.08 -38.50 19.84
CA PRO A 494 13.64 -38.75 19.73
C PRO A 494 13.06 -39.61 20.84
N ALA A 495 13.87 -40.10 21.79
CA ALA A 495 13.50 -41.18 22.71
C ALA A 495 12.52 -40.79 23.82
N GLY A 496 12.07 -39.54 23.89
CA GLY A 496 11.25 -39.05 25.00
C GLY A 496 9.86 -38.50 24.66
N HIS A 497 9.47 -38.33 23.40
CA HIS A 497 8.27 -37.55 23.05
C HIS A 497 7.29 -38.24 22.12
N LYS A 498 5.99 -38.16 22.49
CA LYS A 498 4.86 -38.72 21.75
C LYS A 498 4.62 -38.06 20.36
N ASP A 499 5.29 -36.92 20.02
CA ASP A 499 5.13 -36.22 18.76
C ASP A 499 6.36 -36.29 17.85
N ASN A 500 6.73 -37.49 17.41
CA ASN A 500 7.76 -37.74 16.39
C ASN A 500 7.54 -36.93 15.09
N LYS A 501 6.31 -36.49 14.83
CA LYS A 501 5.93 -35.71 13.62
C LYS A 501 6.56 -34.32 13.60
N VAL A 502 6.69 -33.65 14.74
CA VAL A 502 7.25 -32.28 14.81
C VAL A 502 8.75 -32.29 14.54
N TYR A 503 9.48 -33.25 15.11
CA TYR A 503 10.91 -33.43 14.85
C TYR A 503 11.16 -33.75 13.37
N LEU A 504 10.37 -34.70 12.84
CA LEU A 504 10.46 -35.05 11.43
C LEU A 504 10.19 -33.84 10.53
N TYR A 505 9.16 -33.04 10.84
CA TYR A 505 8.86 -31.80 10.11
C TYR A 505 10.04 -30.80 10.17
N SER A 506 10.60 -30.57 11.35
CA SER A 506 11.73 -29.64 11.54
C SER A 506 12.98 -30.10 10.78
N ILE A 507 13.29 -31.39 10.82
CA ILE A 507 14.43 -31.98 10.07
C ILE A 507 14.19 -31.85 8.55
N ILE A 508 13.00 -32.23 8.07
CA ILE A 508 12.65 -32.13 6.65
C ILE A 508 12.77 -30.67 6.20
N THR A 509 12.23 -29.72 6.96
CA THR A 509 12.32 -28.30 6.62
C THR A 509 13.77 -27.81 6.55
N ALA A 510 14.61 -28.19 7.51
CA ALA A 510 16.02 -27.82 7.52
C ALA A 510 16.80 -28.44 6.33
N VAL A 511 16.55 -29.72 6.05
CA VAL A 511 17.18 -30.42 4.91
C VAL A 511 16.75 -29.77 3.59
N LEU A 512 15.46 -29.51 3.40
CA LEU A 512 14.95 -28.84 2.21
C LEU A 512 15.52 -27.42 2.05
N ALA A 513 15.67 -26.66 3.17
CA ALA A 513 16.31 -25.34 3.11
C ALA A 513 17.76 -25.44 2.61
N VAL A 514 18.53 -26.44 3.06
CA VAL A 514 19.89 -26.69 2.56
C VAL A 514 19.87 -27.06 1.09
N ILE A 515 18.98 -27.97 0.67
CA ILE A 515 18.85 -28.40 -0.72
C ILE A 515 18.52 -27.18 -1.60
N ILE A 516 17.55 -26.35 -1.19
CA ILE A 516 17.19 -25.14 -1.92
C ILE A 516 18.37 -24.18 -2.02
N THR A 517 19.11 -23.96 -0.92
CA THR A 517 20.30 -23.11 -0.92
C THR A 517 21.33 -23.60 -1.95
N VAL A 518 21.67 -24.90 -1.91
CA VAL A 518 22.66 -25.49 -2.81
C VAL A 518 22.18 -25.42 -4.26
N TYR A 519 20.96 -25.88 -4.53
CA TYR A 519 20.36 -25.86 -5.86
C TYR A 519 20.35 -24.46 -6.47
N LYS A 520 19.89 -23.46 -5.71
CA LYS A 520 19.83 -22.07 -6.16
C LYS A 520 21.22 -21.48 -6.37
N THR A 521 22.19 -21.77 -5.51
CA THR A 521 23.58 -21.32 -5.68
C THR A 521 24.25 -21.91 -6.93
N ILE A 522 23.88 -23.17 -7.31
CA ILE A 522 24.40 -23.80 -8.53
C ILE A 522 23.82 -23.19 -9.79
N ILE A 523 22.52 -22.83 -9.76
CA ILE A 523 21.82 -22.26 -10.93
C ILE A 523 22.14 -20.78 -11.12
N ASP A 524 22.49 -20.06 -10.05
CA ASP A 524 22.80 -18.64 -10.11
C ASP A 524 24.03 -18.36 -11.00
N LYS A 525 24.03 -17.18 -11.58
CA LYS A 525 25.14 -16.72 -12.41
C LYS A 525 26.43 -16.69 -11.60
N PRO A 526 27.55 -17.23 -12.13
CA PRO A 526 28.86 -17.17 -11.48
C PRO A 526 29.27 -15.71 -11.16
N GLY A 527 29.78 -15.49 -9.96
CA GLY A 527 30.31 -14.18 -9.52
C GLY A 527 29.37 -13.38 -8.62
N LEU A 528 28.10 -13.76 -8.45
CA LEU A 528 27.15 -13.07 -7.54
C LEU A 528 27.24 -13.55 -6.08
N GLY A 529 28.04 -14.55 -5.77
CA GLY A 529 28.20 -15.11 -4.42
C GLY A 529 27.09 -16.09 -4.04
N PHE A 530 26.93 -16.34 -2.73
CA PHE A 530 25.94 -17.31 -2.21
C PHE A 530 24.51 -16.72 -2.20
N THR A 531 23.98 -16.36 -3.37
CA THR A 531 22.63 -15.78 -3.48
C THR A 531 21.52 -16.78 -3.14
N GLY A 532 21.72 -18.07 -3.39
CA GLY A 532 20.80 -19.14 -2.99
C GLY A 532 20.55 -19.23 -1.49
N LEU A 533 21.45 -18.68 -0.65
CA LEU A 533 21.29 -18.65 0.81
C LEU A 533 20.04 -17.88 1.24
N THR A 534 19.70 -16.79 0.57
CA THR A 534 18.47 -16.02 0.87
C THR A 534 17.24 -16.89 0.69
N SER A 535 17.14 -17.62 -0.43
CA SER A 535 16.01 -18.52 -0.70
C SER A 535 15.89 -19.63 0.36
N GLY A 536 17.01 -20.21 0.78
CA GLY A 536 17.03 -21.24 1.84
C GLY A 536 16.62 -20.67 3.20
N LEU A 537 17.11 -19.49 3.59
CA LEU A 537 16.76 -18.83 4.85
C LEU A 537 15.28 -18.43 4.91
N LEU A 538 14.73 -17.93 3.79
CA LEU A 538 13.31 -17.61 3.70
C LEU A 538 12.45 -18.87 3.84
N PHE A 539 12.83 -19.96 3.18
CA PHE A 539 12.14 -21.24 3.30
C PHE A 539 12.21 -21.80 4.73
N LEU A 540 13.35 -21.70 5.39
CA LEU A 540 13.51 -22.07 6.80
C LEU A 540 12.59 -21.22 7.68
N GLY A 541 12.55 -19.92 7.46
CA GLY A 541 11.66 -18.98 8.15
C GLY A 541 10.19 -19.38 8.00
N LEU A 542 9.75 -19.72 6.79
CA LEU A 542 8.40 -20.23 6.51
C LEU A 542 8.09 -21.48 7.32
N GLY A 543 9.02 -22.44 7.35
CA GLY A 543 8.87 -23.67 8.16
C GLY A 543 8.72 -23.38 9.66
N VAL A 544 9.52 -22.46 10.18
CA VAL A 544 9.46 -22.03 11.59
C VAL A 544 8.09 -21.39 11.91
N VAL A 545 7.62 -20.50 11.06
CA VAL A 545 6.33 -19.80 11.27
C VAL A 545 5.17 -20.79 11.22
N LEU A 546 5.17 -21.73 10.26
CA LEU A 546 4.16 -22.79 10.19
C LEU A 546 4.17 -23.65 11.44
N LEU A 547 5.35 -24.06 11.92
CA LEU A 547 5.48 -24.83 13.16
C LEU A 547 4.82 -24.10 14.34
N LEU A 548 5.12 -22.82 14.52
CA LEU A 548 4.55 -22.00 15.58
C LEU A 548 3.04 -21.78 15.41
N ALA A 549 2.57 -21.56 14.19
CA ALA A 549 1.14 -21.35 13.92
C ALA A 549 0.27 -22.57 14.23
N PHE A 550 0.82 -23.77 14.11
CA PHE A 550 0.13 -25.03 14.46
C PHE A 550 0.25 -25.41 15.94
N THR A 551 0.95 -24.65 16.77
CA THR A 551 0.96 -24.90 18.21
C THR A 551 -0.39 -24.47 18.82
N LYS A 552 -1.06 -25.37 19.57
CA LYS A 552 -2.39 -25.11 20.17
C LYS A 552 -2.41 -23.98 21.23
N THR A 553 -1.25 -23.46 21.59
CA THR A 553 -1.04 -22.53 22.70
C THR A 553 -0.91 -21.07 22.29
N GLU A 554 -1.10 -20.74 21.00
CA GLU A 554 -0.93 -19.38 20.53
C GLU A 554 -2.15 -18.49 20.81
N MET A 555 -1.89 -17.27 21.32
CA MET A 555 -2.90 -16.23 21.40
C MET A 555 -3.38 -15.84 19.99
N LYS A 556 -4.64 -15.44 19.86
CA LYS A 556 -5.25 -15.05 18.59
C LYS A 556 -4.47 -13.93 17.88
N GLU A 557 -3.98 -12.96 18.64
CA GLU A 557 -3.14 -11.88 18.13
C GLU A 557 -1.80 -12.39 17.59
N ASN A 558 -1.16 -13.34 18.27
CA ASN A 558 0.06 -13.97 17.79
C ASN A 558 -0.19 -14.75 16.50
N GLN A 559 -1.30 -15.50 16.40
CA GLN A 559 -1.68 -16.23 15.19
C GLN A 559 -1.82 -15.28 14.00
N PHE A 560 -2.50 -14.14 14.18
CA PHE A 560 -2.60 -13.13 13.14
C PHE A 560 -1.23 -12.64 12.68
N VAL A 561 -0.36 -12.29 13.62
CA VAL A 561 0.98 -11.78 13.31
C VAL A 561 1.85 -12.86 12.64
N LEU A 562 1.75 -14.11 13.06
CA LEU A 562 2.41 -15.25 12.39
C LEU A 562 1.91 -15.40 10.94
N ILE A 563 0.62 -15.21 10.67
CA ILE A 563 0.07 -15.21 9.31
C ILE A 563 0.66 -14.06 8.48
N LEU A 564 0.79 -12.85 9.05
CA LEU A 564 1.44 -11.73 8.35
C LEU A 564 2.90 -12.04 8.02
N ILE A 565 3.66 -12.55 8.99
CA ILE A 565 5.07 -12.94 8.78
C ILE A 565 5.16 -14.05 7.73
N PHE A 566 4.31 -15.07 7.82
CA PHE A 566 4.27 -16.15 6.84
C PHE A 566 4.01 -15.63 5.43
N THR A 567 2.99 -14.79 5.27
CA THR A 567 2.62 -14.26 3.95
C THR A 567 3.70 -13.34 3.39
N ALA A 568 4.33 -12.51 4.21
CA ALA A 568 5.44 -11.65 3.79
C ALA A 568 6.66 -12.47 3.33
N LEU A 569 7.05 -13.48 4.12
CA LEU A 569 8.16 -14.38 3.75
C LEU A 569 7.82 -15.22 2.51
N PHE A 570 6.57 -15.69 2.40
CA PHE A 570 6.11 -16.46 1.24
C PHE A 570 6.10 -15.62 -0.05
N ALA A 571 5.62 -14.37 0.04
CA ALA A 571 5.63 -13.44 -1.09
C ALA A 571 7.06 -13.15 -1.56
N THR A 572 7.98 -12.82 -0.63
CA THR A 572 9.37 -12.56 -0.98
C THR A 572 10.12 -13.82 -1.44
N TRP A 573 9.86 -14.98 -0.84
CA TRP A 573 10.41 -16.25 -1.30
C TRP A 573 9.90 -16.60 -2.71
N GLY A 574 8.64 -16.32 -3.01
CA GLY A 574 8.06 -16.49 -4.33
C GLY A 574 8.83 -15.73 -5.41
N THR A 575 9.34 -14.52 -5.11
CA THR A 575 10.15 -13.74 -6.06
C THR A 575 11.56 -14.29 -6.29
N GLU A 576 12.01 -15.22 -5.45
CA GLU A 576 13.28 -15.95 -5.65
C GLU A 576 13.10 -17.17 -6.57
N ILE A 577 11.86 -17.58 -6.87
CA ILE A 577 11.56 -18.77 -7.68
C ILE A 577 10.88 -18.36 -8.99
N PHE A 578 9.85 -17.51 -8.90
CA PHE A 578 9.00 -17.12 -10.01
C PHE A 578 9.09 -15.63 -10.27
N ARG A 579 8.96 -15.26 -11.53
CA ARG A 579 8.76 -13.88 -11.97
C ARG A 579 7.57 -13.80 -12.91
N VAL A 580 6.96 -12.66 -12.93
CA VAL A 580 5.92 -12.33 -13.89
C VAL A 580 6.56 -11.97 -15.22
N VAL A 581 5.98 -12.46 -16.30
CA VAL A 581 6.35 -12.09 -17.66
C VAL A 581 5.47 -10.91 -18.07
N ASP A 582 6.08 -9.76 -18.28
CA ASP A 582 5.44 -8.50 -18.66
C ASP A 582 6.18 -7.81 -19.82
N GLY A 583 5.92 -6.54 -20.05
CA GLY A 583 6.54 -5.76 -21.13
C GLY A 583 8.07 -5.60 -21.02
N PHE A 584 8.66 -5.86 -19.86
CA PHE A 584 10.12 -5.80 -19.65
C PHE A 584 10.85 -7.13 -19.87
N ASN A 585 10.14 -8.18 -20.24
CA ASN A 585 10.70 -9.53 -20.35
C ASN A 585 11.87 -9.66 -21.36
N GLU A 586 11.92 -8.82 -22.38
CA GLU A 586 12.98 -8.84 -23.39
C GLU A 586 14.32 -8.35 -22.82
N ASN A 587 14.31 -7.41 -21.88
CA ASN A 587 15.50 -6.94 -21.20
C ASN A 587 15.84 -7.87 -20.01
N VAL A 588 16.91 -8.65 -20.15
CA VAL A 588 17.35 -9.61 -19.14
C VAL A 588 17.48 -8.99 -17.75
N LYS A 589 18.04 -7.78 -17.67
CA LYS A 589 18.28 -7.04 -16.42
C LYS A 589 16.95 -6.64 -15.72
N LEU A 590 15.87 -6.40 -16.47
CA LEU A 590 14.61 -5.88 -15.92
C LEU A 590 13.54 -6.96 -15.69
N ARG A 591 13.83 -8.23 -16.00
CA ARG A 591 12.84 -9.32 -16.01
C ARG A 591 12.13 -9.53 -14.67
N ARG A 592 12.78 -9.26 -13.55
CA ARG A 592 12.27 -9.46 -12.19
C ARG A 592 11.79 -8.15 -11.55
N MET A 593 12.02 -7.02 -12.19
CA MET A 593 11.82 -5.68 -11.62
C MET A 593 10.42 -5.48 -11.04
N ASN A 594 9.37 -5.66 -11.83
CA ASN A 594 7.99 -5.48 -11.38
C ASN A 594 7.55 -6.54 -10.37
N THR A 595 8.04 -7.78 -10.50
CA THR A 595 7.70 -8.85 -9.56
C THR A 595 8.22 -8.52 -8.16
N VAL A 596 9.49 -8.15 -8.04
CA VAL A 596 10.09 -7.75 -6.78
C VAL A 596 9.37 -6.52 -6.24
N PHE A 597 9.17 -5.48 -7.05
CA PHE A 597 8.49 -4.26 -6.65
C PHE A 597 7.13 -4.54 -5.98
N LYS A 598 6.26 -5.27 -6.67
CA LYS A 598 4.89 -5.51 -6.19
C LYS A 598 4.86 -6.35 -4.91
N PHE A 599 5.61 -7.44 -4.84
CA PHE A 599 5.59 -8.32 -3.67
C PHE A 599 6.40 -7.80 -2.48
N TYR A 600 7.53 -7.09 -2.71
CA TYR A 600 8.30 -6.49 -1.63
C TYR A 600 7.56 -5.33 -0.97
N TYR A 601 6.80 -4.55 -1.73
CA TYR A 601 5.97 -3.49 -1.17
C TYR A 601 4.89 -4.04 -0.21
N GLN A 602 4.23 -5.14 -0.60
CA GLN A 602 3.25 -5.83 0.25
C GLN A 602 3.92 -6.44 1.48
N ALA A 603 5.10 -7.06 1.31
CA ALA A 603 5.88 -7.59 2.42
C ALA A 603 6.28 -6.49 3.41
N TRP A 604 6.65 -5.29 2.91
CA TRP A 604 6.94 -4.14 3.76
C TRP A 604 5.76 -3.79 4.65
N ILE A 605 4.56 -3.67 4.10
CA ILE A 605 3.35 -3.34 4.86
C ILE A 605 3.11 -4.38 5.97
N MET A 606 3.14 -5.67 5.62
CA MET A 606 2.91 -6.75 6.57
C MET A 606 4.00 -6.83 7.64
N LEU A 607 5.27 -6.71 7.27
CA LEU A 607 6.40 -6.74 8.20
C LEU A 607 6.44 -5.51 9.11
N SER A 608 5.97 -4.33 8.66
CA SER A 608 5.85 -3.14 9.50
C SER A 608 4.90 -3.37 10.67
N ILE A 609 3.73 -3.94 10.39
CA ILE A 609 2.74 -4.29 11.43
C ILE A 609 3.27 -5.43 12.33
N ALA A 610 3.82 -6.48 11.72
CA ALA A 610 4.38 -7.62 12.45
C ALA A 610 5.58 -7.21 13.31
N GLY A 611 6.48 -6.36 12.80
CA GLY A 611 7.65 -5.86 13.52
C GLY A 611 7.28 -5.00 14.72
N ALA A 612 6.30 -4.10 14.57
CA ALA A 612 5.79 -3.29 15.67
C ALA A 612 5.14 -4.16 16.76
N TYR A 613 4.34 -5.17 16.37
CA TYR A 613 3.79 -6.13 17.31
C TYR A 613 4.87 -6.98 17.96
N ALA A 614 5.84 -7.46 17.21
CA ALA A 614 6.97 -8.23 17.72
C ALA A 614 7.77 -7.44 18.76
N PHE A 615 8.05 -6.17 18.51
CA PHE A 615 8.66 -5.27 19.47
C PHE A 615 7.83 -5.14 20.75
N PHE A 616 6.51 -4.92 20.62
CA PHE A 616 5.60 -4.90 21.76
C PHE A 616 5.68 -6.19 22.57
N TRP A 617 5.52 -7.33 21.90
CA TRP A 617 5.46 -8.63 22.55
C TRP A 617 6.77 -8.95 23.26
N VAL A 618 7.91 -8.81 22.59
CA VAL A 618 9.23 -9.07 23.17
C VAL A 618 9.52 -8.15 24.35
N SER A 619 9.26 -6.86 24.20
CA SER A 619 9.54 -5.86 25.25
C SER A 619 8.65 -6.05 26.47
N HIS A 620 7.35 -6.34 26.26
CA HIS A 620 6.36 -6.40 27.34
C HIS A 620 6.31 -7.75 28.04
N PHE A 621 6.43 -8.85 27.29
CA PHE A 621 6.26 -10.20 27.85
C PHE A 621 7.60 -10.92 28.11
N TYR A 622 8.60 -10.78 27.24
CA TYR A 622 9.84 -11.52 27.36
C TYR A 622 10.93 -10.74 28.12
N MET A 623 11.18 -9.49 27.74
CA MET A 623 12.24 -8.68 28.34
C MET A 623 11.92 -8.22 29.76
N LYS A 624 10.65 -8.19 30.16
CA LYS A 624 10.25 -7.80 31.51
C LYS A 624 11.00 -8.59 32.60
N PHE A 625 11.25 -9.87 32.37
CA PHE A 625 11.86 -10.79 33.32
C PHE A 625 13.37 -11.03 33.11
N LYS A 626 14.01 -10.27 32.20
CA LYS A 626 15.45 -10.40 31.90
C LYS A 626 16.29 -9.46 32.74
N PRO A 627 17.58 -9.83 33.00
CA PRO A 627 18.54 -8.94 33.63
C PRO A 627 18.66 -7.59 32.87
N MET A 628 19.01 -6.52 33.60
CA MET A 628 19.12 -5.16 33.05
C MET A 628 20.07 -5.09 31.85
N ALA A 629 21.22 -5.81 31.91
CA ALA A 629 22.16 -5.89 30.80
C ALA A 629 21.52 -6.42 29.51
N VAL A 630 20.70 -7.48 29.61
CA VAL A 630 20.02 -8.05 28.44
C VAL A 630 18.97 -7.09 27.89
N LYS A 631 18.24 -6.40 28.76
CA LYS A 631 17.29 -5.33 28.36
C LYS A 631 18.04 -4.20 27.64
N ALA A 632 19.13 -3.74 28.20
CA ALA A 632 19.95 -2.68 27.62
C ALA A 632 20.41 -3.07 26.21
N VAL A 633 20.94 -4.26 26.01
CA VAL A 633 21.35 -4.75 24.69
C VAL A 633 20.16 -4.78 23.71
N TRP A 634 19.03 -5.35 24.14
CA TRP A 634 17.82 -5.41 23.31
C TRP A 634 17.36 -4.04 22.84
N PHE A 635 17.18 -3.09 23.77
CA PHE A 635 16.72 -1.76 23.43
C PHE A 635 17.78 -0.97 22.63
N SER A 636 19.07 -1.13 22.94
CA SER A 636 20.13 -0.46 22.18
C SER A 636 20.16 -0.92 20.72
N VAL A 637 20.15 -2.21 20.47
CA VAL A 637 20.15 -2.73 19.10
C VAL A 637 18.86 -2.32 18.37
N PHE A 638 17.72 -2.42 19.03
CA PHE A 638 16.45 -1.98 18.45
C PHE A 638 16.47 -0.52 18.02
N TRP A 639 16.93 0.38 18.89
CA TRP A 639 16.99 1.81 18.56
C TRP A 639 18.06 2.14 17.52
N ILE A 640 19.17 1.43 17.49
CA ILE A 640 20.17 1.55 16.42
C ILE A 640 19.54 1.22 15.07
N MET A 641 18.75 0.15 14.97
CA MET A 641 18.04 -0.24 13.75
C MET A 641 17.02 0.81 13.35
N VAL A 642 16.22 1.31 14.30
CA VAL A 642 15.21 2.37 14.05
C VAL A 642 15.88 3.67 13.58
N LEU A 643 16.96 4.10 14.25
CA LEU A 643 17.73 5.27 13.83
C LEU A 643 18.36 5.07 12.46
N GLY A 644 18.83 3.85 12.16
CA GLY A 644 19.34 3.50 10.84
C GLY A 644 18.29 3.67 9.74
N GLY A 645 17.06 3.20 9.95
CA GLY A 645 15.96 3.42 9.03
C GLY A 645 15.54 4.89 8.93
N PHE A 646 15.64 5.64 10.03
CA PHE A 646 15.29 7.06 10.07
C PHE A 646 16.31 7.95 9.32
N LEU A 647 17.56 7.50 9.13
CA LEU A 647 18.52 8.23 8.30
C LEU A 647 18.04 8.44 6.88
N TYR A 648 17.35 7.44 6.29
CA TYR A 648 16.72 7.62 4.99
C TYR A 648 15.69 8.74 4.99
N THR A 649 14.81 8.74 6.00
CA THR A 649 13.76 9.75 6.15
C THR A 649 14.33 11.17 6.20
N LEU A 650 15.38 11.35 7.00
CA LEU A 650 16.07 12.65 7.10
C LEU A 650 16.73 13.04 5.79
N GLY A 651 17.58 12.17 5.24
CA GLY A 651 18.34 12.46 4.01
C GLY A 651 17.42 12.70 2.82
N GLY A 652 16.44 11.83 2.60
CA GLY A 652 15.48 11.96 1.52
C GLY A 652 14.62 13.23 1.63
N THR A 653 14.14 13.56 2.83
CA THR A 653 13.36 14.79 3.05
C THR A 653 14.19 16.03 2.78
N VAL A 654 15.42 16.10 3.32
CA VAL A 654 16.31 17.25 3.11
C VAL A 654 16.59 17.46 1.62
N VAL A 655 16.93 16.39 0.90
CA VAL A 655 17.21 16.47 -0.56
C VAL A 655 15.95 16.93 -1.34
N ARG A 656 14.80 16.30 -1.08
CA ARG A 656 13.57 16.61 -1.83
C ARG A 656 13.02 18.01 -1.55
N THR A 657 13.23 18.53 -0.35
CA THR A 657 12.80 19.89 0.03
C THR A 657 13.89 20.94 -0.19
N ASN A 658 15.06 20.55 -0.72
CA ASN A 658 16.24 21.40 -0.79
C ASN A 658 16.57 22.07 0.57
N GLY A 659 16.55 21.29 1.65
CA GLY A 659 16.72 21.80 3.01
C GLY A 659 15.65 22.79 3.46
N PHE A 660 14.41 22.66 2.94
CA PHE A 660 13.28 23.58 3.16
C PHE A 660 13.55 25.01 2.68
N LYS A 661 14.35 25.15 1.61
CA LYS A 661 14.67 26.44 0.99
C LYS A 661 13.88 26.72 -0.29
N ASN A 662 13.11 25.73 -0.80
CA ASN A 662 12.30 25.92 -2.00
C ASN A 662 11.16 26.92 -1.75
N TYR A 663 10.63 27.48 -2.86
CA TYR A 663 9.43 28.32 -2.82
C TYR A 663 8.23 27.50 -2.30
N VAL A 664 7.47 28.09 -1.39
CA VAL A 664 6.37 27.42 -0.67
C VAL A 664 5.07 27.55 -1.45
N THR A 665 4.59 26.46 -2.03
CA THR A 665 3.30 26.42 -2.74
C THR A 665 2.67 25.02 -2.61
N LEU A 666 1.34 24.96 -2.69
CA LEU A 666 0.60 23.69 -2.85
C LEU A 666 0.29 23.38 -4.31
N ASP A 667 0.43 24.35 -5.22
CA ASP A 667 0.10 24.13 -6.62
C ASP A 667 1.22 23.37 -7.34
N GLY A 668 0.92 22.12 -7.69
CA GLY A 668 1.86 21.25 -8.38
C GLY A 668 2.16 21.67 -9.83
N GLY A 669 1.47 22.66 -10.38
CA GLY A 669 1.74 23.26 -11.68
C GLY A 669 2.63 24.51 -11.65
N ASP A 670 2.92 25.03 -10.44
CA ASP A 670 3.69 26.27 -10.28
C ASP A 670 5.12 26.20 -10.85
N PHE A 671 5.69 24.99 -10.94
CA PHE A 671 7.03 24.80 -11.51
C PHE A 671 7.13 25.29 -12.95
N PHE A 672 6.07 25.24 -13.75
CA PHE A 672 6.08 25.75 -15.14
C PHE A 672 6.45 27.23 -15.25
N LYS A 673 6.29 28.01 -14.18
CA LYS A 673 6.65 29.43 -14.16
C LYS A 673 8.15 29.67 -14.32
N GLY A 674 8.97 28.73 -13.85
CA GLY A 674 10.44 28.83 -13.91
C GLY A 674 11.11 27.69 -14.66
N PHE A 675 10.35 26.73 -15.16
CA PHE A 675 10.86 25.55 -15.86
C PHE A 675 11.26 25.87 -17.30
N SER A 676 12.30 25.20 -17.77
CA SER A 676 12.74 25.29 -19.16
C SER A 676 12.89 23.89 -19.75
N TYR A 677 12.25 23.63 -20.86
CA TYR A 677 12.44 22.41 -21.64
C TYR A 677 13.87 22.39 -22.23
N ASP A 678 14.61 21.30 -21.97
CA ASP A 678 16.01 21.15 -22.39
C ASP A 678 16.91 22.33 -21.99
N GLY A 679 16.55 23.06 -20.94
CA GLY A 679 17.29 24.25 -20.50
C GLY A 679 17.24 25.46 -21.45
N ARG A 680 16.42 25.43 -22.52
CA ARG A 680 16.38 26.46 -23.57
C ARG A 680 15.02 27.10 -23.74
N MET A 681 13.95 26.33 -23.70
CA MET A 681 12.60 26.83 -24.04
C MET A 681 11.79 27.05 -22.78
N SER A 682 11.32 28.27 -22.53
CA SER A 682 10.51 28.56 -21.33
C SER A 682 9.15 27.86 -21.36
N ALA A 683 8.78 27.23 -20.29
CA ALA A 683 7.47 26.61 -20.08
C ALA A 683 6.41 27.61 -19.57
N TYR A 684 6.76 28.89 -19.38
CA TYR A 684 5.84 29.89 -18.85
C TYR A 684 4.64 30.15 -19.79
N GLY A 685 4.87 30.02 -21.11
CA GLY A 685 3.78 30.11 -22.08
C GLY A 685 2.72 29.02 -21.89
N ASP A 686 3.15 27.80 -21.62
CA ASP A 686 2.25 26.66 -21.33
C ASP A 686 1.48 26.87 -20.02
N TYR A 687 2.14 27.40 -18.98
CA TYR A 687 1.47 27.75 -17.71
C TYR A 687 0.29 28.70 -17.94
N GLN A 688 0.52 29.77 -18.66
CA GLN A 688 -0.51 30.77 -18.97
C GLN A 688 -1.64 30.18 -19.82
N ALA A 689 -1.30 29.38 -20.84
CA ALA A 689 -2.27 28.75 -21.71
C ALA A 689 -3.14 27.72 -20.96
N MET A 690 -2.55 26.89 -20.11
CA MET A 690 -3.30 25.94 -19.27
C MET A 690 -4.28 26.64 -18.31
N ASP A 691 -3.88 27.76 -17.73
CA ASP A 691 -4.76 28.57 -16.89
C ASP A 691 -5.93 29.16 -17.69
N TRP A 692 -5.64 29.66 -18.89
CA TRP A 692 -6.67 30.16 -19.81
C TRP A 692 -7.64 29.05 -20.24
N ILE A 693 -7.13 27.84 -20.60
CA ILE A 693 -7.96 26.70 -21.00
C ILE A 693 -8.93 26.34 -19.86
N ARG A 694 -8.43 26.20 -18.64
CA ARG A 694 -9.27 25.86 -17.46
C ARG A 694 -10.40 26.85 -17.23
N LYS A 695 -10.20 28.13 -17.52
CA LYS A 695 -11.19 29.20 -17.31
C LYS A 695 -12.20 29.33 -18.48
N ASN A 696 -11.78 29.03 -19.68
CA ASN A 696 -12.52 29.40 -20.88
C ASN A 696 -13.09 28.20 -21.67
N ILE A 697 -12.51 27.01 -21.57
CA ILE A 697 -12.98 25.81 -22.28
C ILE A 697 -13.83 24.95 -21.35
N LYS A 698 -15.11 24.84 -21.68
CA LYS A 698 -16.09 24.02 -20.95
C LYS A 698 -16.16 22.60 -21.52
N GLY A 699 -16.54 21.65 -20.68
CA GLY A 699 -16.65 20.25 -21.05
C GLY A 699 -15.29 19.58 -21.29
N SER A 700 -15.27 18.55 -22.14
CA SER A 700 -14.08 17.75 -22.43
C SER A 700 -13.84 17.60 -23.94
N PRO A 701 -13.77 18.75 -24.72
CA PRO A 701 -13.44 18.68 -26.13
C PRO A 701 -12.01 18.18 -26.34
N VAL A 702 -11.77 17.50 -27.47
CA VAL A 702 -10.43 16.98 -27.81
C VAL A 702 -9.52 18.14 -28.20
N ILE A 703 -8.35 18.18 -27.55
CA ILE A 703 -7.27 19.09 -27.89
C ILE A 703 -6.09 18.32 -28.49
N LEU A 704 -5.56 18.78 -29.60
CA LEU A 704 -4.33 18.22 -30.15
C LEU A 704 -3.13 18.91 -29.52
N GLU A 705 -2.19 18.13 -29.01
CA GLU A 705 -0.86 18.56 -28.59
C GLU A 705 0.21 17.57 -29.09
N ALA A 706 1.48 17.93 -29.05
CA ALA A 706 2.55 17.01 -29.41
C ALA A 706 2.62 15.82 -28.49
N CYS A 707 2.66 14.61 -29.04
CA CYS A 707 2.92 13.39 -28.31
C CYS A 707 4.41 13.10 -28.22
N GLY A 708 4.83 12.29 -27.23
CA GLY A 708 6.24 11.94 -27.07
C GLY A 708 6.48 10.78 -26.12
N GLY A 709 7.75 10.56 -25.77
CA GLY A 709 8.17 9.45 -24.90
C GLY A 709 7.56 9.52 -23.50
N SER A 710 7.46 8.36 -22.87
CA SER A 710 7.04 8.25 -21.49
C SER A 710 8.01 8.96 -20.54
N TYR A 711 7.51 9.43 -19.41
CA TYR A 711 8.28 10.14 -18.37
C TYR A 711 8.87 11.49 -18.84
N THR A 712 8.31 12.06 -19.89
CA THR A 712 8.67 13.37 -20.43
C THR A 712 7.53 14.37 -20.23
N GLU A 713 7.77 15.63 -20.62
CA GLU A 713 6.78 16.73 -20.53
C GLU A 713 5.73 16.71 -21.64
N TYR A 714 5.78 15.77 -22.57
CA TYR A 714 4.71 15.58 -23.55
C TYR A 714 3.41 15.12 -22.85
N ALA A 715 2.27 15.40 -23.47
CA ALA A 715 0.94 15.22 -22.90
C ALA A 715 0.63 16.14 -21.69
N ARG A 716 1.40 17.23 -21.53
CA ARG A 716 1.25 18.16 -20.41
C ARG A 716 -0.08 18.91 -20.43
N ILE A 717 -0.56 19.27 -21.64
CA ILE A 717 -1.80 20.04 -21.76
C ILE A 717 -3.00 19.17 -21.36
N ALA A 718 -3.09 17.95 -21.88
CA ALA A 718 -4.11 17.00 -21.45
C ALA A 718 -4.03 16.71 -19.94
N SER A 719 -2.83 16.46 -19.41
CA SER A 719 -2.63 16.13 -17.99
C SER A 719 -3.06 17.26 -17.06
N PHE A 720 -2.68 18.51 -17.37
CA PHE A 720 -2.93 19.65 -16.50
C PHE A 720 -4.30 20.33 -16.70
N THR A 721 -4.96 20.09 -17.82
CA THR A 721 -6.29 20.67 -18.11
C THR A 721 -7.43 19.65 -17.99
N GLY A 722 -7.12 18.35 -18.05
CA GLY A 722 -8.08 17.27 -18.11
C GLY A 722 -8.86 17.20 -19.42
N LEU A 723 -8.37 17.87 -20.49
CA LEU A 723 -8.93 17.72 -21.83
C LEU A 723 -8.33 16.47 -22.48
N PRO A 724 -9.12 15.62 -23.16
CA PRO A 724 -8.57 14.49 -23.88
C PRO A 724 -7.74 14.92 -25.09
N THR A 725 -6.58 14.25 -25.29
CA THR A 725 -5.74 14.43 -26.49
C THR A 725 -5.78 13.19 -27.39
N VAL A 726 -5.33 13.33 -28.64
CA VAL A 726 -5.33 12.21 -29.62
C VAL A 726 -4.50 11.04 -29.11
N ILE A 727 -3.28 11.31 -28.62
CA ILE A 727 -2.41 10.36 -27.96
C ILE A 727 -1.46 11.11 -27.02
N GLY A 728 -1.30 10.59 -25.78
CA GLY A 728 -0.36 11.14 -24.81
C GLY A 728 1.00 10.45 -24.87
N TRP A 729 1.25 9.48 -23.97
CA TRP A 729 2.44 8.65 -23.99
C TRP A 729 2.16 7.31 -24.69
N PRO A 730 2.59 7.11 -25.95
CA PRO A 730 2.20 5.94 -26.73
C PRO A 730 2.60 4.60 -26.10
N TRP A 731 3.75 4.53 -25.41
CA TRP A 731 4.22 3.30 -24.80
C TRP A 731 3.35 2.89 -23.61
N HIS A 732 2.89 3.82 -22.78
CA HIS A 732 1.95 3.52 -21.67
C HIS A 732 0.62 2.99 -22.21
N GLU A 733 0.06 3.63 -23.25
CA GLU A 733 -1.16 3.18 -23.89
C GLU A 733 -1.01 1.78 -24.48
N THR A 734 0.14 1.48 -25.09
CA THR A 734 0.48 0.14 -25.59
C THR A 734 0.47 -0.91 -24.47
N GLN A 735 1.07 -0.57 -23.33
CA GLN A 735 1.10 -1.47 -22.19
C GLN A 735 -0.29 -1.73 -21.61
N TRP A 736 -1.08 -0.68 -21.42
CA TRP A 736 -2.41 -0.80 -20.79
C TRP A 736 -3.44 -1.48 -21.68
N ARG A 737 -3.29 -1.39 -23.00
CA ARG A 737 -4.22 -1.98 -23.96
C ARG A 737 -3.76 -3.31 -24.54
N GLY A 738 -2.53 -3.71 -24.26
CA GLY A 738 -1.94 -4.99 -24.70
C GLY A 738 -1.58 -5.06 -26.19
N SER A 739 -1.80 -3.98 -26.98
CA SER A 739 -1.37 -3.83 -28.38
C SER A 739 -0.89 -2.40 -28.63
N GLY A 740 0.17 -2.26 -29.43
CA GLY A 740 0.73 -0.99 -29.86
C GLY A 740 0.15 -0.41 -31.16
N ASP A 741 -0.68 -1.16 -31.88
CA ASP A 741 -1.13 -0.78 -33.22
C ASP A 741 -1.88 0.56 -33.24
N GLU A 742 -2.83 0.73 -32.30
CA GLU A 742 -3.61 1.96 -32.22
C GLU A 742 -2.76 3.14 -31.75
N ALA A 743 -1.90 2.94 -30.75
CA ALA A 743 -1.02 3.98 -30.24
C ALA A 743 -0.02 4.45 -31.30
N SER A 744 0.62 3.53 -32.01
CA SER A 744 1.56 3.83 -33.09
C SER A 744 0.91 4.54 -34.27
N ARG A 745 -0.31 4.12 -34.66
CA ARG A 745 -1.09 4.78 -35.71
C ARG A 745 -1.42 6.21 -35.30
N ARG A 746 -1.89 6.45 -34.08
CA ARG A 746 -2.22 7.80 -33.60
C ARG A 746 -0.99 8.70 -33.51
N GLU A 747 0.15 8.16 -33.09
CA GLU A 747 1.40 8.90 -33.06
C GLU A 747 1.81 9.35 -34.47
N ALA A 748 1.67 8.48 -35.48
CA ALA A 748 1.90 8.81 -36.87
C ALA A 748 0.92 9.89 -37.38
N ASP A 749 -0.38 9.74 -37.08
CA ASP A 749 -1.42 10.69 -37.46
C ASP A 749 -1.18 12.08 -36.81
N VAL A 750 -0.81 12.16 -35.54
CA VAL A 750 -0.47 13.41 -34.84
C VAL A 750 0.71 14.10 -35.52
N ARG A 751 1.76 13.33 -35.84
CA ARG A 751 2.90 13.86 -36.58
C ARG A 751 2.48 14.39 -37.96
N GLU A 752 1.70 13.61 -38.71
CA GLU A 752 1.19 14.02 -40.03
C GLU A 752 0.34 15.29 -39.94
N ILE A 753 -0.54 15.41 -38.93
CA ILE A 753 -1.34 16.63 -38.74
C ILE A 753 -0.46 17.88 -38.57
N TYR A 754 0.64 17.81 -37.86
CA TYR A 754 1.53 18.95 -37.65
C TYR A 754 2.41 19.21 -38.88
N GLU A 755 2.93 18.18 -39.53
CA GLU A 755 3.96 18.30 -40.58
C GLU A 755 3.41 18.49 -42.01
N THR A 756 2.24 17.93 -42.36
CA THR A 756 1.71 18.00 -43.73
C THR A 756 1.43 19.44 -44.17
N LEU A 757 1.67 19.72 -45.43
CA LEU A 757 1.27 21.00 -46.06
C LEU A 757 -0.16 20.92 -46.60
N ASP A 758 -0.69 19.71 -46.80
CA ASP A 758 -2.05 19.51 -47.32
C ASP A 758 -3.10 19.77 -46.19
N VAL A 759 -3.80 20.90 -46.37
CA VAL A 759 -4.86 21.34 -45.47
C VAL A 759 -6.04 20.34 -45.45
N ASN A 760 -6.36 19.71 -46.57
CA ASN A 760 -7.45 18.74 -46.64
C ASN A 760 -7.10 17.47 -45.84
N ARG A 761 -5.87 16.99 -46.03
CA ARG A 761 -5.39 15.83 -45.25
C ARG A 761 -5.33 16.10 -43.76
N ALA A 762 -4.82 17.25 -43.33
CA ALA A 762 -4.86 17.66 -41.94
C ALA A 762 -6.30 17.76 -41.43
N THR A 763 -7.23 18.31 -42.19
CA THR A 763 -8.65 18.39 -41.81
C THR A 763 -9.30 17.02 -41.65
N GLU A 764 -9.02 16.09 -42.58
CA GLU A 764 -9.49 14.71 -42.50
C GLU A 764 -9.08 14.05 -41.18
N LEU A 765 -7.79 14.15 -40.80
CA LEU A 765 -7.26 13.56 -39.58
C LEU A 765 -7.80 14.27 -38.34
N LEU A 766 -7.94 15.57 -38.32
CA LEU A 766 -8.57 16.30 -37.20
C LEU A 766 -10.03 15.87 -37.01
N LYS A 767 -10.80 15.70 -38.11
CA LYS A 767 -12.18 15.20 -38.05
C LYS A 767 -12.24 13.75 -37.55
N LYS A 768 -11.31 12.88 -38.00
CA LYS A 768 -11.20 11.49 -37.56
C LYS A 768 -11.17 11.37 -36.04
N TYR A 769 -10.44 12.26 -35.36
CA TYR A 769 -10.32 12.25 -33.89
C TYR A 769 -11.23 13.26 -33.20
N ASN A 770 -12.14 13.92 -33.91
CA ASN A 770 -13.03 14.99 -33.41
C ASN A 770 -12.28 16.07 -32.65
N VAL A 771 -11.09 16.45 -33.14
CA VAL A 771 -10.28 17.52 -32.56
C VAL A 771 -11.00 18.86 -32.72
N LYS A 772 -11.18 19.56 -31.58
CA LYS A 772 -11.79 20.92 -31.60
C LYS A 772 -10.76 22.03 -31.45
N TYR A 773 -9.64 21.70 -30.79
CA TYR A 773 -8.59 22.69 -30.54
C TYR A 773 -7.22 22.12 -30.91
N VAL A 774 -6.34 22.98 -31.43
CA VAL A 774 -4.93 22.65 -31.68
C VAL A 774 -4.08 23.55 -30.79
N TYR A 775 -3.21 22.91 -30.03
CA TYR A 775 -2.25 23.56 -29.17
C TYR A 775 -0.91 23.74 -29.90
N MET A 776 -0.32 24.92 -29.77
CA MET A 776 0.96 25.28 -30.39
C MET A 776 1.80 26.04 -29.37
N GLY A 777 2.60 25.30 -28.58
CA GLY A 777 3.56 25.87 -27.64
C GLY A 777 5.00 25.62 -28.06
N ALA A 778 5.91 25.76 -27.10
CA ALA A 778 7.34 25.60 -27.32
C ALA A 778 7.73 24.21 -27.81
N LEU A 779 7.17 23.15 -27.18
CA LEU A 779 7.46 21.76 -27.54
C LEU A 779 6.92 21.36 -28.89
N GLU A 780 5.75 21.88 -29.32
CA GLU A 780 5.18 21.65 -30.66
C GLU A 780 6.07 22.25 -31.71
N LYS A 781 6.50 23.50 -31.50
CA LYS A 781 7.36 24.24 -32.45
C LYS A 781 8.76 23.60 -32.55
N ASP A 782 9.35 23.18 -31.47
CA ASP A 782 10.65 22.52 -31.49
C ASP A 782 10.57 21.15 -32.17
N LYS A 783 9.59 20.33 -31.80
CA LYS A 783 9.43 18.96 -32.33
C LYS A 783 9.20 18.95 -33.82
N TYR A 784 8.40 19.88 -34.33
CA TYR A 784 8.02 19.99 -35.74
C TYR A 784 8.72 21.14 -36.47
N ALA A 785 9.85 21.62 -35.96
CA ALA A 785 10.64 22.72 -36.53
C ALA A 785 11.09 22.47 -37.96
N LYS A 786 11.17 21.23 -38.42
CA LYS A 786 11.53 20.86 -39.80
C LYS A 786 10.40 21.12 -40.79
N SER A 787 9.19 21.39 -40.35
CA SER A 787 8.02 21.70 -41.20
C SER A 787 7.35 23.00 -40.73
N PRO A 788 8.02 24.17 -40.81
CA PRO A 788 7.45 25.43 -40.32
C PRO A 788 6.17 25.82 -41.07
N ASP A 789 6.10 25.57 -42.39
CA ASP A 789 4.92 25.84 -43.19
C ASP A 789 3.76 24.91 -42.83
N GLY A 790 4.06 23.68 -42.40
CA GLY A 790 3.08 22.77 -41.85
C GLY A 790 2.43 23.29 -40.58
N LEU A 791 3.15 24.03 -39.74
CA LEU A 791 2.60 24.70 -38.57
C LEU A 791 1.78 25.95 -38.93
N LEU A 792 2.18 26.68 -39.97
CA LEU A 792 1.48 27.92 -40.42
C LEU A 792 0.11 27.64 -41.04
N LYS A 793 -0.16 26.42 -41.54
CA LYS A 793 -1.47 26.09 -42.17
C LYS A 793 -2.64 26.24 -41.19
N PHE A 794 -2.42 26.14 -39.87
CA PHE A 794 -3.49 26.30 -38.88
C PHE A 794 -4.09 27.70 -38.90
N ASN A 795 -3.35 28.73 -39.36
CA ASN A 795 -3.89 30.09 -39.58
C ASN A 795 -4.95 30.14 -40.68
N GLN A 796 -4.94 29.17 -41.61
CA GLN A 796 -5.91 29.10 -42.71
C GLN A 796 -7.18 28.32 -42.33
N MET A 797 -7.05 27.28 -41.46
CA MET A 797 -8.12 26.33 -41.20
C MET A 797 -8.77 26.49 -39.81
N ALA A 798 -8.25 27.37 -38.95
CA ALA A 798 -8.69 27.56 -37.61
C ALA A 798 -8.66 29.02 -37.16
N ASP A 799 -9.41 29.33 -36.10
CA ASP A 799 -9.42 30.67 -35.52
C ASP A 799 -8.53 30.71 -34.28
N ILE A 800 -7.69 31.75 -34.17
CA ILE A 800 -6.88 31.95 -32.96
C ILE A 800 -7.80 32.43 -31.86
N ILE A 801 -7.93 31.61 -30.79
CA ILE A 801 -8.76 31.96 -29.64
C ILE A 801 -7.91 32.37 -28.41
N TYR A 802 -6.63 32.07 -28.45
CA TYR A 802 -5.67 32.47 -27.43
C TYR A 802 -4.28 32.62 -28.05
N ALA A 803 -3.60 33.69 -27.72
CA ALA A 803 -2.19 33.88 -28.03
C ALA A 803 -1.56 34.68 -26.87
N ASN A 804 -0.38 34.28 -26.43
CA ASN A 804 0.37 35.02 -25.42
C ASN A 804 1.61 35.69 -26.03
N LYS A 805 2.25 36.54 -25.23
CA LYS A 805 3.46 37.27 -25.68
C LYS A 805 4.73 36.40 -25.70
N VAL A 806 4.64 35.18 -25.13
CA VAL A 806 5.81 34.32 -24.94
C VAL A 806 6.03 33.42 -26.13
N ASP A 807 4.98 32.89 -26.73
CA ASP A 807 5.10 32.05 -27.95
C ASP A 807 4.02 30.92 -28.03
N THR A 808 2.92 30.98 -27.29
CA THR A 808 1.90 29.96 -27.29
C THR A 808 0.61 30.41 -27.93
N VAL A 809 0.06 29.59 -28.83
CA VAL A 809 -1.19 29.84 -29.54
C VAL A 809 -2.14 28.65 -29.37
N ILE A 810 -3.42 28.93 -29.20
CA ILE A 810 -4.47 27.90 -29.23
C ILE A 810 -5.40 28.25 -30.39
N TYR A 811 -5.57 27.30 -31.27
CA TYR A 811 -6.47 27.38 -32.42
C TYR A 811 -7.77 26.62 -32.13
N LYS A 812 -8.90 27.20 -32.54
CA LYS A 812 -10.20 26.51 -32.60
C LYS A 812 -10.47 26.15 -34.06
N ILE A 813 -10.65 24.86 -34.33
CA ILE A 813 -10.95 24.36 -35.67
C ILE A 813 -12.30 24.92 -36.13
N ARG A 814 -12.39 25.41 -37.36
CA ARG A 814 -13.65 25.81 -37.97
C ARG A 814 -14.47 24.56 -38.30
N ASP A 815 -15.78 24.64 -38.09
CA ASP A 815 -16.70 23.49 -38.30
C ASP A 815 -16.76 23.03 -39.75
#